data_04b2273e98b29bd526602288d7e95552
#
_entry.id   04b2273e98b29bd526602288d7e95552
#
_cell.length_a   1.000
_cell.length_b   1.000
_cell.length_c   1.000
_cell.angle_alpha   90.00
_cell.angle_beta   90.00
_cell.angle_gamma   90.00
#
_symmetry.space_group_name_H-M   'P 1'
#
loop_
_entity.id
_entity.type
_entity.pdbx_description
1 polymer ?
#
loop_
_entity_poly.entity_id
_entity_poly.type
_entity_poly.pdbx_seq_one_letter_code
_entity_poly.pdbx_strand_id
1 'polypeptide(L)'
;MKSSITLLLFFVLHGLFAQQSGLTPEDVADIKQISNAVISEDGEKIVYQLLVPADPTEENVPATTHLYVYNTGSKTATPFVTGYSASNVKLRPEHNSISFTSKKEDDKATALYEISLNGGEAQKLYEFEGNISSYDWHTNGTKLAFVSAIKKEEDNPLPYQPEIYETDLQQASAYIVDLNDASPKKLEVEGHVTSVQWSPNTTSLAVSAAPSSLVDEYYTSQKIYFVDENTSKITAQVDHSGKMGTLKWSPDGKRIAFIAGEDQHDPIEGRIFIAETSGGSPKILQKDFEGQFHQLEWKDNKSLTVLASEGVYSSLFSLDISDKMNKVFTDRNLNITGFSAANNNSIAFTGNSAEHPGELFMLNSKNSALIRITDSNPWLKDRKLGKQEVITYQAEDGLELQGILIHPLETSGKTPLITVVHGGPEAHYDNGWLTAYSMPGQVGAAQGYAVFYPNYRGSTGRGIEFAKSSQGDPAGKEFDDIIDGVDHLIENYNIDKDKVGVTGGSYGGYATAWMATRHTERFAAGVMSVGISNNISKWGTSDIPEEMFLVHSRKRIWDDYQFYLERSPIFYAGQGKTPLLILHGKEDTRVNPGQSYELYRHLKTRTDTPVRLVLYPGEGHGNRKATARYDFMLRMMRWFDTYLKDGAIEIPETSLELQGK
;
A
#
# COMPACT_ATOMS: atom_id res chain seq x y z
N MET A 1 -17.74 3.75 85.37
CA MET A 1 -16.63 3.64 84.42
C MET A 1 -17.16 2.97 83.16
N LYS A 2 -17.37 3.77 82.10
CA LYS A 2 -17.81 3.29 80.76
C LYS A 2 -16.58 3.35 79.85
N SER A 3 -16.07 2.20 79.41
CA SER A 3 -15.00 2.12 78.40
C SER A 3 -15.59 2.15 77.02
N SER A 4 -15.28 3.20 76.24
CA SER A 4 -15.60 3.30 74.82
C SER A 4 -14.48 2.66 74.00
N ILE A 5 -14.78 1.62 73.25
CA ILE A 5 -13.87 0.97 72.28
C ILE A 5 -14.10 1.68 70.95
N THR A 6 -13.07 2.43 70.49
CA THR A 6 -13.07 3.06 69.15
C THR A 6 -12.51 2.06 68.15
N LEU A 7 -13.37 1.58 67.24
CA LEU A 7 -13.01 0.68 66.12
C LEU A 7 -12.45 1.52 64.95
N LEU A 8 -11.15 1.43 64.69
CA LEU A 8 -10.50 2.05 63.55
C LEU A 8 -10.70 1.12 62.33
N LEU A 9 -11.57 1.53 61.38
CA LEU A 9 -11.67 0.88 60.07
C LEU A 9 -10.55 1.37 59.16
N PHE A 10 -9.58 0.51 58.87
CA PHE A 10 -8.62 0.69 57.78
C PHE A 10 -9.32 0.42 56.45
N PHE A 11 -9.66 1.43 55.66
CA PHE A 11 -9.98 1.29 54.26
C PHE A 11 -8.68 1.09 53.48
N VAL A 12 -8.39 -0.14 53.09
CA VAL A 12 -7.37 -0.47 52.10
C VAL A 12 -7.98 -0.15 50.75
N LEU A 13 -7.65 1.03 50.19
CA LEU A 13 -7.89 1.31 48.75
C LEU A 13 -7.01 0.38 47.93
N HIS A 14 -7.56 -0.75 47.50
CA HIS A 14 -7.02 -1.47 46.37
C HIS A 14 -7.29 -0.64 45.15
N GLY A 15 -6.30 0.12 44.68
CA GLY A 15 -6.30 0.67 43.32
C GLY A 15 -6.35 -0.53 42.35
N LEU A 16 -7.51 -0.76 41.77
CA LEU A 16 -7.64 -1.59 40.59
C LEU A 16 -6.86 -0.87 39.48
N PHE A 17 -5.58 -1.15 39.35
CA PHE A 17 -4.88 -0.92 38.10
C PHE A 17 -5.55 -1.86 37.10
N ALA A 18 -6.42 -1.34 36.26
CA ALA A 18 -6.90 -2.08 35.11
C ALA A 18 -5.66 -2.58 34.36
N GLN A 19 -5.46 -3.89 34.32
CA GLN A 19 -4.35 -4.46 33.58
C GLN A 19 -4.60 -4.11 32.11
N GLN A 20 -3.69 -3.33 31.50
CA GLN A 20 -3.80 -2.99 30.08
C GLN A 20 -3.90 -4.30 29.26
N SER A 21 -4.97 -4.43 28.48
CA SER A 21 -5.15 -5.56 27.55
C SER A 21 -4.32 -5.35 26.28
N GLY A 22 -4.02 -6.43 25.56
CA GLY A 22 -3.43 -6.33 24.23
C GLY A 22 -4.45 -5.85 23.19
N LEU A 23 -3.98 -5.66 21.96
CA LEU A 23 -4.81 -5.23 20.83
C LEU A 23 -5.74 -6.36 20.39
N THR A 24 -6.99 -6.00 20.05
CA THR A 24 -8.03 -6.94 19.58
C THR A 24 -8.35 -6.73 18.10
N PRO A 25 -9.05 -7.67 17.42
CA PRO A 25 -9.56 -7.47 16.08
C PRO A 25 -10.50 -6.24 15.95
N GLU A 26 -11.31 -5.98 16.98
CA GLU A 26 -12.19 -4.81 17.07
C GLU A 26 -11.38 -3.51 17.08
N ASP A 27 -10.33 -3.45 17.89
CA ASP A 27 -9.41 -2.31 17.93
C ASP A 27 -8.82 -2.03 16.54
N VAL A 28 -8.44 -3.08 15.79
CA VAL A 28 -7.90 -2.91 14.42
C VAL A 28 -8.94 -2.38 13.44
N ALA A 29 -10.21 -2.76 13.61
CA ALA A 29 -11.28 -2.25 12.77
C ALA A 29 -11.55 -0.75 13.01
N ASP A 30 -11.25 -0.22 14.21
CA ASP A 30 -11.44 1.17 14.60
C ASP A 30 -10.23 2.08 14.32
N ILE A 31 -9.11 1.53 13.85
CA ILE A 31 -7.89 2.31 13.60
C ILE A 31 -8.11 3.37 12.54
N LYS A 32 -7.91 4.63 12.94
CA LYS A 32 -7.78 5.78 12.04
C LYS A 32 -6.31 6.01 11.69
N GLN A 33 -6.05 6.51 10.48
CA GLN A 33 -4.68 6.79 10.07
C GLN A 33 -4.59 7.98 9.11
N ILE A 34 -3.54 8.76 9.27
CA ILE A 34 -3.21 9.83 8.32
C ILE A 34 -2.60 9.18 7.07
N SER A 35 -3.17 9.49 5.91
CA SER A 35 -2.75 8.90 4.63
C SER A 35 -1.96 9.86 3.75
N ASN A 36 -2.19 11.18 3.91
CA ASN A 36 -1.52 12.20 3.11
C ASN A 36 -1.50 13.55 3.83
N ALA A 37 -0.52 14.39 3.53
CA ALA A 37 -0.42 15.76 4.03
C ALA A 37 0.20 16.70 2.98
N VAL A 38 -0.31 17.95 2.92
CA VAL A 38 0.20 19.02 2.07
C VAL A 38 0.41 20.26 2.94
N ILE A 39 1.64 20.77 3.00
CA ILE A 39 1.96 22.00 3.72
C ILE A 39 1.85 23.21 2.79
N SER A 40 1.35 24.35 3.29
CA SER A 40 1.33 25.62 2.54
C SER A 40 2.75 26.15 2.31
N GLU A 41 2.94 26.91 1.25
CA GLU A 41 4.26 27.45 0.87
C GLU A 41 4.92 28.29 1.96
N ASP A 42 4.12 29.04 2.74
CA ASP A 42 4.57 29.82 3.91
C ASP A 42 4.85 28.94 5.15
N GLY A 43 4.40 27.68 5.15
CA GLY A 43 4.52 26.75 6.26
C GLY A 43 3.54 26.99 7.41
N GLU A 44 2.52 27.85 7.23
CA GLU A 44 1.56 28.19 8.27
C GLU A 44 0.43 27.18 8.45
N LYS A 45 0.10 26.44 7.38
CA LYS A 45 -1.00 25.47 7.38
C LYS A 45 -0.56 24.13 6.82
N ILE A 46 -1.04 23.04 7.44
CA ILE A 46 -0.89 21.68 6.91
C ILE A 46 -2.29 21.11 6.70
N VAL A 47 -2.61 20.79 5.46
CA VAL A 47 -3.83 20.08 5.09
C VAL A 47 -3.51 18.60 5.13
N TYR A 48 -4.32 17.80 5.84
CA TYR A 48 -4.08 16.36 5.92
C TYR A 48 -5.37 15.55 5.78
N GLN A 49 -5.20 14.34 5.28
CA GLN A 49 -6.27 13.37 5.06
C GLN A 49 -6.25 12.31 6.16
N LEU A 50 -7.36 12.19 6.88
CA LEU A 50 -7.60 11.17 7.90
C LEU A 50 -8.54 10.12 7.35
N LEU A 51 -8.05 8.88 7.24
CA LEU A 51 -8.87 7.72 6.90
C LEU A 51 -9.62 7.27 8.15
N VAL A 52 -10.96 7.27 8.07
CA VAL A 52 -11.87 6.90 9.17
C VAL A 52 -12.66 5.66 8.75
N PRO A 53 -12.46 4.51 9.40
CA PRO A 53 -13.22 3.30 9.08
C PRO A 53 -14.70 3.44 9.46
N ALA A 54 -15.57 2.69 8.78
CA ALA A 54 -16.94 2.48 9.21
C ALA A 54 -17.01 1.38 10.28
N ASP A 55 -18.06 1.38 11.10
CA ASP A 55 -18.31 0.30 12.06
C ASP A 55 -18.61 -1.01 11.30
N PRO A 56 -17.75 -2.04 11.44
CA PRO A 56 -17.89 -3.29 10.69
C PRO A 56 -19.13 -4.12 11.10
N THR A 57 -19.76 -3.79 12.23
CA THR A 57 -20.95 -4.48 12.72
C THR A 57 -22.24 -3.83 12.23
N GLU A 58 -22.16 -2.60 11.70
CA GLU A 58 -23.31 -1.85 11.21
C GLU A 58 -23.30 -1.74 9.68
N GLU A 59 -22.12 -1.48 9.05
CA GLU A 59 -22.03 -1.18 7.63
C GLU A 59 -20.87 -1.88 6.95
N ASN A 60 -21.11 -2.48 5.77
CA ASN A 60 -20.06 -3.03 4.92
C ASN A 60 -19.70 -2.06 3.79
N VAL A 61 -19.12 -0.93 4.16
CA VAL A 61 -18.67 0.14 3.25
C VAL A 61 -17.16 0.42 3.42
N PRO A 62 -16.52 1.04 2.43
CA PRO A 62 -15.12 1.48 2.58
C PRO A 62 -14.99 2.59 3.63
N ALA A 63 -13.77 2.75 4.15
CA ALA A 63 -13.42 3.88 5.00
C ALA A 63 -13.61 5.22 4.28
N THR A 64 -13.98 6.26 5.04
CA THR A 64 -14.16 7.63 4.54
C THR A 64 -12.89 8.44 4.75
N THR A 65 -12.46 9.20 3.74
CA THR A 65 -11.30 10.09 3.82
C THR A 65 -11.74 11.50 4.22
N HIS A 66 -11.53 11.86 5.47
CA HIS A 66 -11.82 13.19 6.00
C HIS A 66 -10.67 14.16 5.74
N LEU A 67 -10.98 15.45 5.67
CA LEU A 67 -10.02 16.52 5.45
C LEU A 67 -9.95 17.43 6.69
N TYR A 68 -8.73 17.67 7.17
CA TYR A 68 -8.41 18.53 8.29
C TYR A 68 -7.37 19.57 7.90
N VAL A 69 -7.38 20.70 8.58
CA VAL A 69 -6.34 21.72 8.47
C VAL A 69 -5.71 21.96 9.84
N TYR A 70 -4.41 21.80 9.92
CA TYR A 70 -3.60 22.15 11.10
C TYR A 70 -2.95 23.51 10.87
N ASN A 71 -3.13 24.42 11.84
CA ASN A 71 -2.45 25.72 11.87
C ASN A 71 -1.20 25.63 12.74
N THR A 72 -0.03 25.88 12.15
CA THR A 72 1.28 25.73 12.83
C THR A 72 1.52 26.78 13.90
N GLY A 73 0.94 27.98 13.76
CA GLY A 73 1.04 29.07 14.70
C GLY A 73 0.20 28.84 15.95
N SER A 74 -1.10 28.55 15.80
CA SER A 74 -2.02 28.28 16.93
C SER A 74 -1.89 26.86 17.47
N LYS A 75 -1.28 25.92 16.72
CA LYS A 75 -1.15 24.50 17.02
C LYS A 75 -2.50 23.79 17.18
N THR A 76 -3.46 24.17 16.35
CA THR A 76 -4.82 23.60 16.36
C THR A 76 -5.16 22.92 15.05
N ALA A 77 -5.81 21.75 15.12
CA ALA A 77 -6.39 21.06 13.98
C ALA A 77 -7.89 21.32 13.92
N THR A 78 -8.40 21.66 12.73
CA THR A 78 -9.82 21.92 12.48
C THR A 78 -10.33 20.98 11.40
N PRO A 79 -11.49 20.31 11.60
CA PRO A 79 -12.12 19.51 10.54
C PRO A 79 -12.69 20.43 9.45
N PHE A 80 -12.46 20.07 8.19
CA PHE A 80 -12.92 20.81 7.01
C PHE A 80 -13.97 20.03 6.21
N VAL A 81 -13.69 18.74 5.94
CA VAL A 81 -14.62 17.85 5.24
C VAL A 81 -14.66 16.52 6.00
N THR A 82 -15.83 16.16 6.56
CA THR A 82 -16.00 14.96 7.37
C THR A 82 -17.24 14.11 6.99
N GLY A 83 -18.11 14.62 6.14
CA GLY A 83 -19.35 13.93 5.75
C GLY A 83 -19.22 13.05 4.49
N TYR A 84 -18.12 13.16 3.75
CA TYR A 84 -17.84 12.44 2.52
C TYR A 84 -16.34 12.41 2.24
N SER A 85 -15.89 11.54 1.34
CA SER A 85 -14.46 11.41 1.02
C SER A 85 -13.96 12.56 0.16
N ALA A 86 -12.81 13.13 0.56
CA ALA A 86 -12.05 14.09 -0.22
C ALA A 86 -10.74 13.46 -0.71
N SER A 87 -10.51 13.46 -2.02
CA SER A 87 -9.33 12.86 -2.68
C SER A 87 -8.57 13.89 -3.52
N ASN A 88 -7.36 13.57 -3.95
CA ASN A 88 -6.52 14.44 -4.81
C ASN A 88 -6.42 15.88 -4.29
N VAL A 89 -6.11 16.03 -3.00
CA VAL A 89 -6.08 17.34 -2.32
C VAL A 89 -4.91 18.19 -2.81
N LYS A 90 -5.19 19.45 -3.21
CA LYS A 90 -4.19 20.44 -3.61
C LYS A 90 -4.53 21.83 -3.05
N LEU A 91 -3.50 22.61 -2.75
CA LEU A 91 -3.65 24.04 -2.55
C LEU A 91 -3.88 24.71 -3.91
N ARG A 92 -4.85 25.61 -4.02
CA ARG A 92 -5.12 26.35 -5.26
C ARG A 92 -4.19 27.56 -5.33
N PRO A 93 -3.35 27.69 -6.39
CA PRO A 93 -2.47 28.85 -6.56
C PRO A 93 -3.25 30.17 -6.55
N GLU A 94 -2.66 31.23 -6.06
CA GLU A 94 -3.23 32.59 -5.96
C GLU A 94 -4.54 32.69 -5.14
N HIS A 95 -4.99 31.58 -4.54
CA HIS A 95 -6.21 31.51 -3.74
C HIS A 95 -5.91 30.94 -2.35
N ASN A 96 -6.55 31.50 -1.34
CA ASN A 96 -6.45 30.96 0.04
C ASN A 96 -7.46 29.80 0.23
N SER A 97 -7.31 28.75 -0.56
CA SER A 97 -8.26 27.64 -0.61
C SER A 97 -7.60 26.31 -0.92
N ILE A 98 -8.34 25.24 -0.61
CA ILE A 98 -8.02 23.85 -0.90
C ILE A 98 -8.98 23.38 -1.99
N SER A 99 -8.46 22.73 -3.01
CA SER A 99 -9.25 21.98 -3.99
C SER A 99 -9.08 20.47 -3.77
N PHE A 100 -10.10 19.71 -4.11
CA PHE A 100 -10.11 18.25 -3.99
C PHE A 100 -11.17 17.62 -4.90
N THR A 101 -10.99 16.36 -5.26
CA THR A 101 -12.02 15.60 -5.98
C THR A 101 -12.94 14.87 -4.99
N SER A 102 -14.22 14.87 -5.29
CA SER A 102 -15.24 14.13 -4.54
C SER A 102 -16.41 13.77 -5.44
N LYS A 103 -17.20 12.79 -5.01
CA LYS A 103 -18.52 12.48 -5.58
C LYS A 103 -19.55 12.55 -4.46
N LYS A 104 -20.37 13.60 -4.44
CA LYS A 104 -21.49 13.74 -3.52
C LYS A 104 -22.73 13.03 -4.09
N GLU A 105 -23.76 12.90 -3.27
CA GLU A 105 -24.98 12.14 -3.63
C GLU A 105 -25.65 12.63 -4.93
N ASP A 106 -25.67 13.95 -5.15
CA ASP A 106 -26.28 14.57 -6.33
C ASP A 106 -25.34 14.66 -7.55
N ASP A 107 -24.08 14.22 -7.43
CA ASP A 107 -23.12 14.31 -8.52
C ASP A 107 -23.28 13.16 -9.52
N LYS A 108 -23.31 13.48 -10.81
CA LYS A 108 -23.31 12.47 -11.88
C LYS A 108 -21.97 11.76 -11.97
N ALA A 109 -20.88 12.49 -11.77
CA ALA A 109 -19.51 12.01 -11.84
C ALA A 109 -18.66 12.62 -10.71
N THR A 110 -17.46 12.09 -10.48
CA THR A 110 -16.48 12.70 -9.57
C THR A 110 -16.12 14.09 -10.07
N ALA A 111 -16.41 15.12 -9.27
CA ALA A 111 -16.24 16.52 -9.58
C ALA A 111 -15.12 17.16 -8.75
N LEU A 112 -14.66 18.35 -9.18
CA LEU A 112 -13.73 19.18 -8.43
C LEU A 112 -14.48 20.11 -7.48
N TYR A 113 -14.09 20.11 -6.23
CA TYR A 113 -14.59 20.97 -5.15
C TYR A 113 -13.51 21.88 -4.62
N GLU A 114 -13.93 22.98 -4.02
CA GLU A 114 -13.08 23.94 -3.35
C GLU A 114 -13.64 24.34 -1.99
N ILE A 115 -12.76 24.54 -1.01
CA ILE A 115 -13.10 25.10 0.31
C ILE A 115 -12.05 26.12 0.71
N SER A 116 -12.51 27.27 1.25
CA SER A 116 -11.59 28.30 1.77
C SER A 116 -10.80 27.79 2.97
N LEU A 117 -9.49 28.10 3.04
CA LEU A 117 -8.64 27.83 4.22
C LEU A 117 -9.08 28.61 5.49
N ASN A 118 -10.03 29.55 5.36
CA ASN A 118 -10.69 30.20 6.48
C ASN A 118 -11.93 29.45 6.99
N GLY A 119 -12.26 28.30 6.36
CA GLY A 119 -13.45 27.51 6.67
C GLY A 119 -14.66 27.85 5.81
N GLY A 120 -15.78 27.28 6.12
CA GLY A 120 -17.04 27.39 5.37
C GLY A 120 -17.44 26.06 4.73
N GLU A 121 -18.35 26.09 3.78
CA GLU A 121 -18.80 24.90 3.04
C GLU A 121 -18.04 24.73 1.73
N ALA A 122 -17.70 23.47 1.39
CA ALA A 122 -17.08 23.17 0.12
C ALA A 122 -18.06 23.36 -1.04
N GLN A 123 -17.66 24.15 -2.02
CA GLN A 123 -18.43 24.47 -3.22
C GLN A 123 -17.93 23.64 -4.40
N LYS A 124 -18.85 23.18 -5.27
CA LYS A 124 -18.48 22.54 -6.54
C LYS A 124 -17.86 23.61 -7.45
N LEU A 125 -16.60 23.38 -7.83
CA LEU A 125 -15.84 24.32 -8.66
C LEU A 125 -15.95 23.97 -10.14
N TYR A 126 -15.87 22.68 -10.48
CA TYR A 126 -15.97 22.20 -11.85
C TYR A 126 -16.52 20.76 -11.88
N GLU A 127 -17.38 20.49 -12.85
CA GLU A 127 -17.92 19.17 -13.15
C GLU A 127 -17.72 18.87 -14.63
N PHE A 128 -17.39 17.64 -14.95
CA PHE A 128 -17.23 17.17 -16.32
C PHE A 128 -18.16 15.97 -16.58
N GLU A 129 -18.40 15.63 -17.83
CA GLU A 129 -19.26 14.49 -18.20
C GLU A 129 -18.72 13.12 -17.75
N GLY A 130 -17.39 13.01 -17.50
CA GLY A 130 -16.73 11.83 -16.94
C GLY A 130 -16.12 12.12 -15.58
N ASN A 131 -15.72 11.07 -14.86
CA ASN A 131 -15.03 11.20 -13.57
C ASN A 131 -13.69 11.92 -13.73
N ILE A 132 -13.44 12.97 -12.94
CA ILE A 132 -12.13 13.60 -12.83
C ILE A 132 -11.27 12.68 -11.95
N SER A 133 -10.34 11.93 -12.55
CA SER A 133 -9.49 10.97 -11.87
C SER A 133 -8.23 11.61 -11.25
N SER A 134 -7.68 12.61 -11.93
CA SER A 134 -6.58 13.45 -11.45
C SER A 134 -6.67 14.85 -12.07
N TYR A 135 -6.02 15.83 -11.44
CA TYR A 135 -5.96 17.20 -11.98
C TYR A 135 -4.71 17.91 -11.53
N ASP A 136 -4.39 19.02 -12.22
CA ASP A 136 -3.32 19.94 -11.83
C ASP A 136 -3.69 21.39 -12.15
N TRP A 137 -3.21 22.31 -11.30
CA TRP A 137 -3.44 23.73 -11.46
C TRP A 137 -2.34 24.39 -12.28
N HIS A 138 -2.74 25.25 -13.22
CA HIS A 138 -1.84 26.27 -13.72
C HIS A 138 -1.52 27.28 -12.59
N THR A 139 -0.35 27.88 -12.61
CA THR A 139 0.12 28.82 -11.57
C THR A 139 -0.78 30.05 -11.36
N ASN A 140 -1.60 30.43 -12.35
CA ASN A 140 -2.57 31.53 -12.22
C ASN A 140 -3.84 31.17 -11.40
N GLY A 141 -4.02 29.91 -11.02
CA GLY A 141 -5.17 29.45 -10.23
C GLY A 141 -6.53 29.46 -10.92
N THR A 142 -6.61 29.80 -12.23
CA THR A 142 -7.85 29.81 -13.01
C THR A 142 -7.93 28.73 -14.06
N LYS A 143 -6.78 28.21 -14.52
CA LYS A 143 -6.74 27.12 -15.49
C LYS A 143 -6.47 25.78 -14.79
N LEU A 144 -7.17 24.77 -15.26
CA LEU A 144 -7.09 23.39 -14.77
C LEU A 144 -6.71 22.46 -15.90
N ALA A 145 -5.74 21.58 -15.66
CA ALA A 145 -5.54 20.37 -16.46
C ALA A 145 -6.09 19.17 -15.69
N PHE A 146 -6.80 18.27 -16.36
CA PHE A 146 -7.40 17.11 -15.69
C PHE A 146 -7.46 15.89 -16.61
N VAL A 147 -7.52 14.72 -16.00
CA VAL A 147 -7.69 13.43 -16.67
C VAL A 147 -9.10 12.94 -16.42
N SER A 148 -9.77 12.54 -17.48
CA SER A 148 -11.11 11.96 -17.40
C SER A 148 -11.35 10.92 -18.49
N ALA A 149 -12.14 9.91 -18.16
CA ALA A 149 -12.64 8.92 -19.10
C ALA A 149 -14.15 9.12 -19.29
N ILE A 150 -14.55 9.39 -20.54
CA ILE A 150 -15.96 9.53 -20.92
C ILE A 150 -16.46 8.14 -21.30
N LYS A 151 -17.50 7.69 -20.62
CA LYS A 151 -18.15 6.42 -20.96
C LYS A 151 -18.84 6.56 -22.32
N LYS A 152 -18.44 5.75 -23.29
CA LYS A 152 -19.21 5.64 -24.54
C LYS A 152 -20.52 4.94 -24.27
N GLU A 153 -21.63 5.54 -24.72
CA GLU A 153 -22.89 4.82 -24.82
C GLU A 153 -22.78 3.87 -26.00
N GLU A 154 -22.91 2.58 -25.75
CA GLU A 154 -22.96 1.58 -26.82
C GLU A 154 -24.41 1.37 -27.20
N ASP A 155 -24.72 1.63 -28.48
CA ASP A 155 -26.04 1.40 -29.07
C ASP A 155 -26.11 -0.08 -29.53
N ASN A 156 -26.47 -0.99 -28.62
CA ASN A 156 -26.70 -2.36 -28.98
C ASN A 156 -28.16 -2.56 -29.41
N PRO A 157 -28.46 -3.02 -30.64
CA PRO A 157 -29.82 -3.23 -31.11
C PRO A 157 -30.56 -4.36 -30.37
N LEU A 158 -29.85 -5.17 -29.59
CA LEU A 158 -30.43 -6.24 -28.76
C LEU A 158 -30.59 -5.74 -27.30
N PRO A 159 -31.60 -6.18 -26.56
CA PRO A 159 -31.82 -5.81 -25.16
C PRO A 159 -30.84 -6.53 -24.19
N TYR A 160 -29.59 -6.68 -24.60
CA TYR A 160 -28.52 -7.32 -23.84
C TYR A 160 -27.17 -6.75 -24.28
N GLN A 161 -26.32 -6.41 -23.32
CA GLN A 161 -24.99 -5.84 -23.53
C GLN A 161 -23.94 -6.84 -23.06
N PRO A 162 -23.32 -7.63 -23.96
CA PRO A 162 -22.19 -8.47 -23.60
C PRO A 162 -20.95 -7.61 -23.33
N GLU A 163 -20.10 -8.05 -22.43
CA GLU A 163 -18.76 -7.50 -22.28
C GLU A 163 -17.87 -8.05 -23.41
N ILE A 164 -17.19 -7.15 -24.14
CA ILE A 164 -16.19 -7.53 -25.13
C ILE A 164 -14.82 -7.41 -24.49
N TYR A 165 -14.32 -8.54 -24.01
CA TYR A 165 -13.11 -8.62 -23.20
C TYR A 165 -11.89 -8.03 -23.92
N GLU A 166 -11.20 -7.08 -23.25
CA GLU A 166 -9.99 -6.38 -23.70
C GLU A 166 -10.08 -5.65 -25.06
N THR A 167 -11.28 -5.42 -25.61
CA THR A 167 -11.45 -4.78 -26.91
C THR A 167 -12.07 -3.39 -26.79
N ASP A 168 -13.16 -3.24 -26.07
CA ASP A 168 -13.88 -1.96 -25.92
C ASP A 168 -13.46 -1.24 -24.62
N LEU A 169 -12.15 -1.00 -24.53
CA LEU A 169 -11.57 -0.39 -23.34
C LEU A 169 -11.89 1.10 -23.25
N GLN A 170 -12.37 1.53 -22.09
CA GLN A 170 -12.59 2.94 -21.80
C GLN A 170 -11.24 3.64 -21.60
N GLN A 171 -10.90 4.54 -22.55
CA GLN A 171 -9.67 5.31 -22.48
C GLN A 171 -9.88 6.64 -21.76
N ALA A 172 -8.98 6.97 -20.84
CA ALA A 172 -8.91 8.29 -20.26
C ALA A 172 -8.12 9.24 -21.17
N SER A 173 -8.51 10.50 -21.18
CA SER A 173 -7.84 11.57 -21.93
C SER A 173 -7.51 12.75 -21.03
N ALA A 174 -6.51 13.54 -21.38
CA ALA A 174 -6.21 14.79 -20.70
C ALA A 174 -6.97 15.95 -21.34
N TYR A 175 -7.44 16.84 -20.50
CA TYR A 175 -8.16 18.08 -20.87
C TYR A 175 -7.56 19.27 -20.15
N ILE A 176 -7.67 20.45 -20.75
CA ILE A 176 -7.42 21.74 -20.12
C ILE A 176 -8.70 22.59 -20.18
N VAL A 177 -8.94 23.37 -19.14
CA VAL A 177 -10.08 24.28 -19.05
C VAL A 177 -9.68 25.56 -18.33
N ASP A 178 -10.13 26.73 -18.84
CA ASP A 178 -10.14 27.96 -18.07
C ASP A 178 -11.50 28.09 -17.39
N LEU A 179 -11.51 28.17 -16.07
CA LEU A 179 -12.75 28.21 -15.29
C LEU A 179 -13.61 29.45 -15.53
N ASN A 180 -13.03 30.49 -16.18
CA ASN A 180 -13.76 31.72 -16.56
C ASN A 180 -14.68 31.50 -17.78
N ASP A 181 -14.35 30.55 -18.68
CA ASP A 181 -15.18 30.25 -19.84
C ASP A 181 -15.75 28.79 -19.78
N ALA A 182 -15.19 27.96 -18.92
CA ALA A 182 -15.57 26.58 -18.67
C ALA A 182 -15.65 25.65 -19.90
N SER A 183 -15.01 26.02 -21.01
CA SER A 183 -14.96 25.22 -22.24
C SER A 183 -13.71 24.31 -22.23
N PRO A 184 -13.87 22.99 -22.02
CA PRO A 184 -12.73 22.09 -21.96
C PRO A 184 -12.15 21.83 -23.35
N LYS A 185 -10.83 21.82 -23.44
CA LYS A 185 -10.07 21.49 -24.65
C LYS A 185 -9.31 20.19 -24.41
N LYS A 186 -9.54 19.18 -25.24
CA LYS A 186 -8.81 17.90 -25.19
C LYS A 186 -7.38 18.08 -25.69
N LEU A 187 -6.40 17.49 -25.01
CA LEU A 187 -5.02 17.39 -25.50
C LEU A 187 -4.90 16.23 -26.51
N GLU A 188 -4.09 16.44 -27.55
CA GLU A 188 -3.87 15.47 -28.64
C GLU A 188 -2.80 14.45 -28.24
N VAL A 189 -3.09 13.64 -27.20
CA VAL A 189 -2.28 12.51 -26.76
C VAL A 189 -3.09 11.23 -26.96
N GLU A 190 -2.54 10.31 -27.73
CA GLU A 190 -3.16 9.00 -28.00
C GLU A 190 -2.97 8.05 -26.82
N GLY A 191 -3.86 7.05 -26.72
CA GLY A 191 -3.84 6.01 -25.68
C GLY A 191 -4.60 6.41 -24.42
N HIS A 192 -4.26 5.78 -23.32
CA HIS A 192 -4.85 5.98 -22.00
C HIS A 192 -3.98 6.91 -21.15
N VAL A 193 -4.43 8.13 -20.94
CA VAL A 193 -3.72 9.11 -20.11
C VAL A 193 -3.87 8.75 -18.63
N THR A 194 -2.75 8.72 -17.91
CA THR A 194 -2.68 8.36 -16.48
C THR A 194 -2.44 9.57 -15.60
N SER A 195 -1.70 10.58 -16.09
CA SER A 195 -1.44 11.82 -15.35
C SER A 195 -1.22 13.01 -16.28
N VAL A 196 -1.45 14.22 -15.75
CA VAL A 196 -1.17 15.49 -16.42
C VAL A 196 -0.64 16.49 -15.38
N GLN A 197 0.40 17.26 -15.73
CA GLN A 197 0.95 18.33 -14.88
C GLN A 197 1.37 19.54 -15.71
N TRP A 198 1.05 20.73 -15.21
CA TRP A 198 1.49 22.00 -15.78
C TRP A 198 2.97 22.26 -15.48
N SER A 199 3.66 22.79 -16.46
CA SER A 199 4.95 23.45 -16.22
C SER A 199 4.74 24.74 -15.40
N PRO A 200 5.55 25.01 -14.38
CA PRO A 200 5.35 26.20 -13.53
C PRO A 200 5.61 27.53 -14.25
N ASN A 201 6.39 27.52 -15.34
CA ASN A 201 6.87 28.76 -15.98
C ASN A 201 6.75 28.79 -17.52
N THR A 202 6.11 27.79 -18.13
CA THR A 202 5.96 27.68 -19.58
C THR A 202 4.54 27.27 -19.97
N THR A 203 4.21 27.32 -21.26
CA THR A 203 2.95 26.82 -21.82
C THR A 203 2.95 25.30 -22.04
N SER A 204 3.84 24.56 -21.40
CA SER A 204 3.99 23.13 -21.60
C SER A 204 3.31 22.34 -20.48
N LEU A 205 2.79 21.17 -20.83
CA LEU A 205 2.31 20.15 -19.88
C LEU A 205 3.15 18.89 -20.03
N ALA A 206 3.36 18.17 -18.92
CA ALA A 206 3.83 16.78 -18.94
C ALA A 206 2.62 15.87 -18.82
N VAL A 207 2.50 14.91 -19.74
CA VAL A 207 1.38 13.97 -19.81
C VAL A 207 1.95 12.56 -19.84
N SER A 208 1.57 11.73 -18.87
CA SER A 208 1.89 10.30 -18.90
C SER A 208 0.73 9.54 -19.54
N ALA A 209 1.04 8.64 -20.48
CA ALA A 209 0.04 7.81 -21.13
C ALA A 209 0.58 6.41 -21.46
N ALA A 210 -0.28 5.40 -21.33
CA ALA A 210 -0.07 4.04 -21.83
C ALA A 210 -0.81 3.83 -23.17
N PRO A 211 -0.48 2.80 -23.96
CA PRO A 211 -1.19 2.53 -25.22
C PRO A 211 -2.69 2.29 -25.04
N SER A 212 -3.07 1.60 -23.96
CA SER A 212 -4.46 1.38 -23.57
C SER A 212 -4.67 1.43 -22.06
N SER A 213 -5.89 1.19 -21.60
CA SER A 213 -6.22 1.09 -20.16
C SER A 213 -5.94 -0.31 -19.56
N LEU A 214 -5.28 -1.21 -20.29
CA LEU A 214 -4.82 -2.48 -19.74
C LEU A 214 -3.75 -2.25 -18.66
N VAL A 215 -3.87 -2.95 -17.55
CA VAL A 215 -2.95 -2.81 -16.42
C VAL A 215 -1.51 -3.17 -16.82
N ASP A 216 -1.35 -4.21 -17.63
CA ASP A 216 -0.06 -4.64 -18.15
C ASP A 216 0.63 -3.54 -18.98
N GLU A 217 -0.11 -2.84 -19.85
CA GLU A 217 0.43 -1.74 -20.66
C GLU A 217 0.74 -0.50 -19.81
N TYR A 218 -0.02 -0.26 -18.73
CA TYR A 218 0.32 0.75 -17.74
C TYR A 218 1.68 0.46 -17.08
N TYR A 219 1.95 -0.80 -16.73
CA TYR A 219 3.23 -1.17 -16.12
C TYR A 219 4.40 -1.19 -17.10
N THR A 220 4.19 -1.66 -18.32
CA THR A 220 5.30 -2.00 -19.23
C THR A 220 5.55 -0.98 -20.34
N SER A 221 4.55 -0.14 -20.68
CA SER A 221 4.55 0.62 -21.93
C SER A 221 4.21 2.10 -21.79
N GLN A 222 4.09 2.60 -20.55
CA GLN A 222 3.78 4.01 -20.29
C GLN A 222 4.91 4.92 -20.78
N LYS A 223 4.55 6.11 -21.33
CA LYS A 223 5.46 7.16 -21.83
C LYS A 223 5.11 8.51 -21.23
N ILE A 224 6.09 9.43 -21.18
CA ILE A 224 5.92 10.83 -20.81
C ILE A 224 6.05 11.68 -22.06
N TYR A 225 5.02 12.50 -22.34
CA TYR A 225 4.96 13.44 -23.43
C TYR A 225 4.97 14.88 -22.92
N PHE A 226 5.65 15.77 -23.62
CA PHE A 226 5.49 17.22 -23.46
C PHE A 226 4.48 17.74 -24.49
N VAL A 227 3.50 18.49 -24.01
CA VAL A 227 2.38 18.98 -24.83
C VAL A 227 2.29 20.49 -24.70
N ASP A 228 2.16 21.20 -25.81
CA ASP A 228 1.97 22.66 -25.82
C ASP A 228 0.49 23.03 -25.58
N GLU A 229 0.22 23.87 -24.61
CA GLU A 229 -1.13 24.32 -24.20
C GLU A 229 -1.93 24.92 -25.36
N ASN A 230 -1.28 25.74 -26.19
CA ASN A 230 -1.98 26.50 -27.21
C ASN A 230 -2.42 25.64 -28.41
N THR A 231 -1.52 24.74 -28.83
CA THR A 231 -1.76 23.84 -29.97
C THR A 231 -2.37 22.51 -29.57
N SER A 232 -2.29 22.13 -28.31
CA SER A 232 -2.65 20.78 -27.75
C SER A 232 -1.82 19.65 -28.33
N LYS A 233 -0.71 19.90 -29.00
CA LYS A 233 0.11 18.90 -29.69
C LYS A 233 1.32 18.51 -28.87
N ILE A 234 1.74 17.27 -29.05
CA ILE A 234 3.00 16.77 -28.52
C ILE A 234 4.16 17.51 -29.17
N THR A 235 5.05 18.07 -28.36
CA THR A 235 6.26 18.78 -28.79
C THR A 235 7.51 17.91 -28.60
N ALA A 236 7.51 17.02 -27.61
CA ALA A 236 8.62 16.10 -27.32
C ALA A 236 8.14 14.89 -26.51
N GLN A 237 8.98 13.87 -26.43
CA GLN A 237 8.76 12.64 -25.66
C GLN A 237 10.02 12.27 -24.90
N VAL A 238 9.86 11.74 -23.69
CA VAL A 238 10.96 11.11 -22.94
C VAL A 238 11.18 9.70 -23.47
N ASP A 239 12.43 9.40 -23.83
CA ASP A 239 12.84 8.09 -24.32
C ASP A 239 13.27 7.21 -23.13
N HIS A 240 12.28 6.58 -22.51
CA HIS A 240 12.44 5.67 -21.37
C HIS A 240 11.54 4.45 -21.53
N SER A 241 12.00 3.30 -21.03
CA SER A 241 11.26 2.05 -20.97
C SER A 241 11.41 1.45 -19.58
N GLY A 242 10.31 1.09 -18.96
CA GLY A 242 10.23 0.59 -17.59
C GLY A 242 9.01 1.16 -16.88
N LYS A 243 8.72 0.65 -15.70
CA LYS A 243 7.63 1.16 -14.86
C LYS A 243 7.87 2.63 -14.54
N MET A 244 6.80 3.41 -14.49
CA MET A 244 6.85 4.84 -14.20
C MET A 244 5.99 5.18 -12.98
N GLY A 245 6.58 5.94 -12.05
CA GLY A 245 5.92 6.48 -10.88
C GLY A 245 5.73 8.00 -10.97
N THR A 246 5.90 8.68 -9.84
CA THR A 246 5.71 10.14 -9.69
C THR A 246 6.67 10.95 -10.56
N LEU A 247 6.16 12.00 -11.18
CA LEU A 247 6.97 13.02 -11.86
C LEU A 247 6.75 14.41 -11.25
N LYS A 248 7.77 15.29 -11.35
CA LYS A 248 7.73 16.69 -10.87
C LYS A 248 8.54 17.61 -11.80
N TRP A 249 7.98 18.76 -12.12
CA TRP A 249 8.66 19.81 -12.86
C TRP A 249 9.70 20.54 -12.02
N SER A 250 10.85 20.88 -12.62
CA SER A 250 11.78 21.84 -12.01
C SER A 250 11.14 23.22 -11.93
N PRO A 251 11.50 24.07 -10.94
CA PRO A 251 10.91 25.41 -10.78
C PRO A 251 11.05 26.32 -11.99
N ASP A 252 12.10 26.13 -12.82
CA ASP A 252 12.31 26.88 -14.05
C ASP A 252 11.57 26.30 -15.27
N GLY A 253 10.85 25.19 -15.11
CA GLY A 253 10.10 24.54 -16.19
C GLY A 253 10.93 23.94 -17.32
N LYS A 254 12.25 23.75 -17.13
CA LYS A 254 13.15 23.22 -18.17
C LYS A 254 13.37 21.72 -18.09
N ARG A 255 13.08 21.13 -16.92
CA ARG A 255 13.28 19.71 -16.64
C ARG A 255 12.10 19.11 -15.90
N ILE A 256 12.02 17.80 -15.99
CA ILE A 256 11.24 16.99 -15.05
C ILE A 256 12.17 16.03 -14.31
N ALA A 257 11.88 15.77 -13.04
CA ALA A 257 12.39 14.63 -12.31
C ALA A 257 11.27 13.60 -12.17
N PHE A 258 11.57 12.33 -12.35
CA PHE A 258 10.57 11.27 -12.18
C PHE A 258 11.19 10.02 -11.56
N ILE A 259 10.36 9.22 -10.91
CA ILE A 259 10.73 7.92 -10.36
C ILE A 259 10.29 6.86 -11.36
N ALA A 260 11.19 5.92 -11.69
CA ALA A 260 10.89 4.86 -12.65
C ALA A 260 11.76 3.63 -12.40
N GLY A 261 11.42 2.51 -13.03
CA GLY A 261 12.30 1.35 -13.14
C GLY A 261 13.51 1.66 -14.03
N GLU A 262 14.63 0.97 -13.80
CA GLU A 262 15.84 1.14 -14.63
C GLU A 262 15.57 0.73 -16.09
N ASP A 263 14.85 -0.37 -16.27
CA ASP A 263 14.49 -0.96 -17.55
C ASP A 263 13.14 -1.72 -17.45
N GLN A 264 12.72 -2.40 -18.52
CA GLN A 264 11.50 -3.22 -18.55
C GLN A 264 11.54 -4.44 -17.61
N HIS A 265 12.70 -4.80 -17.09
CA HIS A 265 12.90 -5.92 -16.21
C HIS A 265 13.11 -5.51 -14.76
N ASP A 266 13.21 -4.20 -14.51
CA ASP A 266 13.19 -3.68 -13.14
C ASP A 266 11.79 -3.91 -12.57
N PRO A 267 11.68 -4.65 -11.46
CA PRO A 267 10.38 -5.03 -10.92
C PRO A 267 9.56 -3.86 -10.40
N ILE A 268 10.20 -2.71 -10.11
CA ILE A 268 9.50 -1.57 -9.49
C ILE A 268 10.06 -0.23 -9.97
N GLU A 269 9.21 0.79 -10.00
CA GLU A 269 9.66 2.18 -10.05
C GLU A 269 10.37 2.53 -8.73
N GLY A 270 11.66 2.72 -8.77
CA GLY A 270 12.46 2.97 -7.57
C GLY A 270 13.77 3.70 -7.82
N ARG A 271 13.96 4.25 -9.04
CA ARG A 271 15.13 5.04 -9.45
C ARG A 271 14.72 6.43 -9.88
N ILE A 272 15.61 7.42 -9.69
CA ILE A 272 15.37 8.81 -10.04
C ILE A 272 15.98 9.12 -11.41
N PHE A 273 15.17 9.71 -12.27
CA PHE A 273 15.56 10.17 -13.59
C PHE A 273 15.32 11.67 -13.74
N ILE A 274 16.19 12.32 -14.51
CA ILE A 274 16.04 13.72 -14.95
C ILE A 274 15.94 13.75 -16.46
N ALA A 275 14.88 14.36 -16.99
CA ALA A 275 14.70 14.60 -18.42
C ALA A 275 14.58 16.08 -18.72
N GLU A 276 15.20 16.52 -19.84
CA GLU A 276 15.02 17.87 -20.40
C GLU A 276 13.68 17.93 -21.17
N THR A 277 13.06 19.09 -21.23
CA THR A 277 11.77 19.28 -21.93
C THR A 277 11.88 19.20 -23.45
N SER A 278 13.09 19.17 -23.99
CA SER A 278 13.36 18.84 -25.40
C SER A 278 13.16 17.34 -25.72
N GLY A 279 12.90 16.50 -24.72
CA GLY A 279 12.76 15.05 -24.87
C GLY A 279 14.10 14.32 -24.96
N GLY A 280 14.04 13.06 -25.41
CA GLY A 280 15.20 12.18 -25.50
C GLY A 280 15.44 11.36 -24.25
N SER A 281 16.63 10.74 -24.17
CA SER A 281 16.98 9.82 -23.09
C SER A 281 17.24 10.56 -21.77
N PRO A 282 16.57 10.17 -20.67
CA PRO A 282 16.76 10.80 -19.37
C PRO A 282 18.09 10.34 -18.71
N LYS A 283 18.58 11.17 -17.79
CA LYS A 283 19.73 10.84 -16.95
C LYS A 283 19.26 10.14 -15.68
N ILE A 284 19.77 8.93 -15.39
CA ILE A 284 19.57 8.26 -14.11
C ILE A 284 20.47 8.88 -13.04
N LEU A 285 19.93 9.04 -11.81
CA LEU A 285 20.68 9.47 -10.64
C LEU A 285 20.70 8.33 -9.61
N GLN A 286 21.83 8.25 -8.85
CA GLN A 286 22.03 7.27 -7.78
C GLN A 286 21.72 5.83 -8.24
N LYS A 287 22.23 5.46 -9.42
CA LYS A 287 21.97 4.14 -10.02
C LYS A 287 22.27 2.99 -9.06
N ASP A 288 23.38 3.06 -8.33
CA ASP A 288 23.87 2.01 -7.44
C ASP A 288 23.37 2.16 -5.98
N PHE A 289 22.37 2.99 -5.74
CA PHE A 289 21.81 3.16 -4.40
C PHE A 289 21.15 1.86 -3.91
N GLU A 290 21.63 1.33 -2.79
CA GLU A 290 21.11 0.12 -2.15
C GLU A 290 19.82 0.40 -1.35
N GLY A 291 18.82 0.95 -2.00
CA GLY A 291 17.53 1.33 -1.45
C GLY A 291 16.50 1.52 -2.57
N GLN A 292 15.38 2.11 -2.22
CA GLN A 292 14.29 2.44 -3.14
C GLN A 292 13.81 3.87 -2.89
N PHE A 293 13.71 4.68 -3.94
CA PHE A 293 13.09 6.00 -3.88
C PHE A 293 11.56 5.91 -4.01
N HIS A 294 10.83 6.65 -3.17
CA HIS A 294 9.35 6.62 -3.13
C HIS A 294 8.73 7.94 -3.53
N GLN A 295 9.39 9.07 -3.19
CA GLN A 295 8.87 10.41 -3.43
C GLN A 295 10.00 11.39 -3.67
N LEU A 296 9.75 12.38 -4.52
CA LEU A 296 10.67 13.47 -4.79
C LEU A 296 9.94 14.80 -4.92
N GLU A 297 10.63 15.89 -4.50
CA GLU A 297 10.22 17.27 -4.75
C GLU A 297 11.43 18.14 -5.07
N TRP A 298 11.29 19.06 -6.01
CA TRP A 298 12.34 20.01 -6.29
C TRP A 298 12.46 21.03 -5.17
N LYS A 299 13.66 21.21 -4.64
CA LYS A 299 14.00 22.28 -3.71
C LYS A 299 14.35 23.57 -4.46
N ASP A 300 15.08 23.44 -5.55
CA ASP A 300 15.48 24.48 -6.48
C ASP A 300 15.79 23.85 -7.85
N ASN A 301 16.28 24.62 -8.84
CA ASN A 301 16.56 24.11 -10.19
C ASN A 301 17.73 23.09 -10.26
N LYS A 302 18.41 22.79 -9.15
CA LYS A 302 19.61 21.93 -9.11
C LYS A 302 19.51 20.82 -8.08
N SER A 303 18.58 20.89 -7.17
CA SER A 303 18.48 19.93 -6.06
C SER A 303 17.05 19.48 -5.80
N LEU A 304 16.94 18.24 -5.36
CA LEU A 304 15.72 17.54 -4.97
C LEU A 304 15.77 17.22 -3.46
N THR A 305 14.62 17.20 -2.82
CA THR A 305 14.39 16.45 -1.59
C THR A 305 13.76 15.13 -1.99
N VAL A 306 14.30 14.02 -1.50
CA VAL A 306 13.83 12.68 -1.86
C VAL A 306 13.62 11.82 -0.62
N LEU A 307 12.56 11.02 -0.64
CA LEU A 307 12.27 9.99 0.37
C LEU A 307 12.68 8.63 -0.18
N ALA A 308 13.40 7.86 0.61
CA ALA A 308 13.81 6.52 0.23
C ALA A 308 13.77 5.55 1.41
N SER A 309 13.55 4.25 1.11
CA SER A 309 13.81 3.14 2.02
C SER A 309 15.24 2.63 1.85
N GLU A 310 15.89 2.31 2.98
CA GLU A 310 17.16 1.63 3.11
C GLU A 310 16.96 0.38 3.99
N GLY A 311 16.74 -0.78 3.37
CA GLY A 311 16.27 -1.99 4.06
C GLY A 311 14.88 -1.73 4.65
N VAL A 312 14.73 -1.88 5.97
CA VAL A 312 13.49 -1.71 6.72
C VAL A 312 13.27 -0.29 7.29
N TYR A 313 14.11 0.67 6.91
CA TYR A 313 14.07 2.04 7.42
C TYR A 313 13.88 3.04 6.30
N SER A 314 13.19 4.15 6.59
CA SER A 314 13.03 5.27 5.66
C SER A 314 13.93 6.46 6.04
N SER A 315 14.37 7.22 5.05
CA SER A 315 15.23 8.40 5.21
C SER A 315 14.90 9.47 4.19
N LEU A 316 15.11 10.75 4.55
CA LEU A 316 15.09 11.86 3.61
C LEU A 316 16.51 12.23 3.21
N PHE A 317 16.66 12.52 1.92
CA PHE A 317 17.91 12.95 1.33
C PHE A 317 17.74 14.26 0.55
N SER A 318 18.83 15.01 0.45
CA SER A 318 19.00 16.05 -0.56
C SER A 318 19.83 15.46 -1.69
N LEU A 319 19.33 15.52 -2.92
CA LEU A 319 19.96 14.97 -4.11
C LEU A 319 20.18 16.08 -5.15
N ASP A 320 21.45 16.35 -5.51
CA ASP A 320 21.81 17.29 -6.55
C ASP A 320 21.77 16.62 -7.94
N ILE A 321 21.35 17.35 -8.98
CA ILE A 321 21.32 16.85 -10.37
C ILE A 321 22.71 16.46 -10.91
N SER A 322 23.80 16.85 -10.23
CA SER A 322 25.16 16.36 -10.49
C SER A 322 25.44 14.98 -9.90
N ASP A 323 24.41 14.37 -9.25
CA ASP A 323 24.44 13.02 -8.67
C ASP A 323 25.06 12.94 -7.26
N LYS A 324 25.14 14.07 -6.54
CA LYS A 324 25.57 14.09 -5.15
C LYS A 324 24.39 14.00 -4.21
N MET A 325 24.38 12.97 -3.36
CA MET A 325 23.32 12.73 -2.37
C MET A 325 23.85 12.89 -0.94
N ASN A 326 23.04 13.51 -0.06
CA ASN A 326 23.34 13.62 1.37
C ASN A 326 22.07 13.32 2.18
N LYS A 327 22.20 12.56 3.26
CA LYS A 327 21.11 12.29 4.20
C LYS A 327 20.76 13.55 4.99
N VAL A 328 19.48 13.94 4.97
CA VAL A 328 18.96 15.12 5.65
C VAL A 328 18.31 14.75 6.98
N PHE A 329 17.53 13.67 6.97
CA PHE A 329 16.82 13.21 8.16
C PHE A 329 16.65 11.69 8.14
N THR A 330 16.77 11.06 9.28
CA THR A 330 16.43 9.67 9.55
C THR A 330 16.07 9.49 11.01
N ASP A 331 15.07 8.67 11.27
CA ASP A 331 14.73 8.19 12.62
C ASP A 331 14.35 6.70 12.50
N ARG A 332 15.10 5.83 13.17
CA ARG A 332 14.87 4.38 13.11
C ARG A 332 13.58 3.93 13.81
N ASN A 333 12.96 4.81 14.60
CA ASN A 333 11.69 4.54 15.26
C ASN A 333 10.50 5.09 14.48
N LEU A 334 10.73 5.76 13.34
CA LEU A 334 9.69 6.33 12.49
C LEU A 334 9.87 5.85 11.05
N ASN A 335 8.87 5.17 10.52
CA ASN A 335 8.76 4.91 9.10
C ASN A 335 8.01 6.08 8.44
N ILE A 336 8.73 6.88 7.64
CA ILE A 336 8.16 8.00 6.87
C ILE A 336 7.50 7.43 5.63
N THR A 337 6.22 7.73 5.43
CA THR A 337 5.42 7.25 4.29
C THR A 337 5.15 8.30 3.23
N GLY A 338 5.41 9.57 3.54
CA GLY A 338 5.27 10.68 2.60
C GLY A 338 5.71 12.00 3.22
N PHE A 339 6.00 13.00 2.37
CA PHE A 339 6.37 14.34 2.83
C PHE A 339 5.82 15.44 1.91
N SER A 340 5.74 16.66 2.45
CA SER A 340 5.49 17.90 1.71
C SER A 340 6.36 19.01 2.29
N ALA A 341 7.06 19.76 1.44
CA ALA A 341 8.00 20.79 1.83
C ALA A 341 7.45 22.18 1.58
N ALA A 342 7.69 23.12 2.54
CA ALA A 342 7.37 24.54 2.40
C ALA A 342 8.59 25.34 1.96
N ASN A 343 8.37 26.56 1.40
CA ASN A 343 9.43 27.45 0.95
C ASN A 343 10.37 27.92 2.10
N ASN A 344 9.88 27.88 3.34
CA ASN A 344 10.66 28.19 4.53
C ASN A 344 11.53 27.01 5.05
N ASN A 345 11.64 25.92 4.29
CA ASN A 345 12.27 24.63 4.61
C ASN A 345 11.63 23.86 5.79
N SER A 346 10.43 24.17 6.21
CA SER A 346 9.64 23.29 7.07
C SER A 346 9.12 22.12 6.24
N ILE A 347 9.09 20.92 6.81
CA ILE A 347 8.61 19.72 6.12
C ILE A 347 7.53 19.05 6.97
N ALA A 348 6.37 18.82 6.37
CA ALA A 348 5.33 17.96 6.94
C ALA A 348 5.56 16.52 6.48
N PHE A 349 5.41 15.54 7.38
CA PHE A 349 5.53 14.12 7.10
C PHE A 349 4.26 13.39 7.46
N THR A 350 3.94 12.38 6.71
CA THR A 350 3.14 11.25 7.20
C THR A 350 4.07 10.12 7.60
N GLY A 351 3.76 9.43 8.68
CA GLY A 351 4.61 8.33 9.14
C GLY A 351 3.93 7.49 10.20
N ASN A 352 4.46 6.29 10.40
CA ASN A 352 4.00 5.33 11.41
C ASN A 352 5.20 4.74 12.16
N SER A 353 4.93 3.98 13.21
CA SER A 353 5.97 3.31 13.98
C SER A 353 5.48 1.96 14.48
N ALA A 354 6.33 1.23 15.18
CA ALA A 354 5.92 0.01 15.90
C ALA A 354 4.81 0.26 16.94
N GLU A 355 4.64 1.52 17.40
CA GLU A 355 3.75 1.90 18.49
C GLU A 355 2.47 2.62 18.04
N HIS A 356 2.42 3.11 16.81
CA HIS A 356 1.24 3.81 16.29
C HIS A 356 1.10 3.70 14.77
N PRO A 357 -0.14 3.64 14.23
CA PRO A 357 -0.43 3.76 12.80
C PRO A 357 -0.09 5.16 12.26
N GLY A 358 -0.43 5.41 11.01
CA GLY A 358 -0.11 6.66 10.31
C GLY A 358 -0.56 7.92 11.04
N GLU A 359 0.40 8.81 11.31
CA GLU A 359 0.21 10.11 11.97
C GLU A 359 0.91 11.23 11.20
N LEU A 360 0.56 12.49 11.53
CA LEU A 360 1.18 13.69 10.97
C LEU A 360 2.32 14.15 11.88
N PHE A 361 3.45 14.46 11.25
CA PHE A 361 4.64 15.02 11.88
C PHE A 361 5.09 16.29 11.16
N MET A 362 5.89 17.10 11.82
CA MET A 362 6.54 18.27 11.23
C MET A 362 7.99 18.33 11.67
N LEU A 363 8.89 18.53 10.72
CA LEU A 363 10.28 18.88 10.95
C LEU A 363 10.43 20.40 10.86
N ASN A 364 10.81 21.01 11.96
CA ASN A 364 10.98 22.45 12.02
C ASN A 364 12.34 22.86 11.44
N SER A 365 12.34 23.78 10.46
CA SER A 365 13.55 24.27 9.78
C SER A 365 14.56 24.94 10.71
N LYS A 366 14.12 25.51 11.84
CA LYS A 366 14.98 26.32 12.72
C LYS A 366 15.85 25.48 13.67
N ASN A 367 15.35 24.33 14.12
CA ASN A 367 16.03 23.52 15.13
C ASN A 367 16.09 22.02 14.82
N SER A 368 15.66 21.62 13.62
CA SER A 368 15.58 20.21 13.17
C SER A 368 14.86 19.27 14.15
N ALA A 369 13.95 19.84 14.97
CA ALA A 369 13.15 19.04 15.89
C ALA A 369 11.96 18.42 15.15
N LEU A 370 11.82 17.10 15.25
CA LEU A 370 10.63 16.38 14.83
C LEU A 370 9.53 16.52 15.88
N ILE A 371 8.34 16.92 15.46
CA ILE A 371 7.18 17.09 16.31
C ILE A 371 6.05 16.23 15.76
N ARG A 372 5.52 15.30 16.55
CA ARG A 372 4.26 14.62 16.25
C ARG A 372 3.12 15.60 16.45
N ILE A 373 2.30 15.80 15.41
CA ILE A 373 1.21 16.77 15.35
C ILE A 373 -0.11 16.15 15.80
N THR A 374 -0.36 14.90 15.39
CA THR A 374 -1.64 14.24 15.62
C THR A 374 -1.49 13.02 16.52
N ASP A 375 -2.60 12.67 17.18
CA ASP A 375 -2.81 11.45 17.95
C ASP A 375 -4.22 10.95 17.61
N SER A 376 -4.32 10.29 16.44
CA SER A 376 -5.60 9.93 15.83
C SER A 376 -6.30 8.77 16.56
N ASN A 377 -5.53 7.99 17.33
CA ASN A 377 -5.99 6.85 18.10
C ASN A 377 -5.51 6.93 19.57
N PRO A 378 -5.97 7.92 20.35
CA PRO A 378 -5.45 8.17 21.71
C PRO A 378 -5.72 7.01 22.69
N TRP A 379 -6.65 6.11 22.35
CA TRP A 379 -6.96 4.91 23.12
C TRP A 379 -5.85 3.85 23.04
N LEU A 380 -4.95 3.90 22.03
CA LEU A 380 -3.83 2.94 21.90
C LEU A 380 -2.88 2.97 23.11
N LYS A 381 -2.78 4.10 23.81
CA LYS A 381 -1.99 4.22 25.06
C LYS A 381 -2.50 3.29 26.19
N ASP A 382 -3.76 2.87 26.12
CA ASP A 382 -4.40 1.98 27.07
C ASP A 382 -4.26 0.49 26.65
N ARG A 383 -3.53 0.21 25.58
CA ARG A 383 -3.21 -1.14 25.08
C ARG A 383 -1.73 -1.47 25.33
N LYS A 384 -1.47 -2.74 25.65
CA LYS A 384 -0.11 -3.28 25.61
C LYS A 384 0.21 -3.70 24.17
N LEU A 385 1.41 -3.33 23.71
CA LEU A 385 1.94 -3.73 22.42
C LEU A 385 3.14 -4.66 22.63
N GLY A 386 3.26 -5.70 21.79
CA GLY A 386 4.43 -6.57 21.74
C GLY A 386 5.65 -5.80 21.21
N LYS A 387 6.82 -6.08 21.80
CA LYS A 387 8.08 -5.50 21.33
C LYS A 387 8.30 -5.88 19.88
N GLN A 388 8.61 -4.91 19.02
CA GLN A 388 9.00 -5.11 17.63
C GLN A 388 10.52 -5.06 17.52
N GLU A 389 11.12 -6.00 16.75
CA GLU A 389 12.55 -6.14 16.60
C GLU A 389 12.91 -6.43 15.14
N VAL A 390 13.86 -5.67 14.60
CA VAL A 390 14.47 -5.99 13.29
C VAL A 390 15.50 -7.08 13.50
N ILE A 391 15.37 -8.17 12.78
CA ILE A 391 16.31 -9.29 12.81
C ILE A 391 17.05 -9.40 11.48
N THR A 392 18.26 -9.91 11.54
CA THR A 392 19.09 -10.26 10.38
C THR A 392 19.41 -11.74 10.46
N TYR A 393 19.28 -12.44 9.34
CA TYR A 393 19.59 -13.87 9.24
C TYR A 393 20.24 -14.18 7.90
N GLN A 394 20.79 -15.38 7.77
CA GLN A 394 21.46 -15.84 6.56
C GLN A 394 20.58 -16.86 5.84
N ALA A 395 20.43 -16.72 4.53
CA ALA A 395 19.94 -17.78 3.69
C ALA A 395 20.94 -18.94 3.60
N GLU A 396 20.51 -20.13 3.19
CA GLU A 396 21.36 -21.31 3.03
C GLU A 396 22.59 -21.03 2.12
N ASP A 397 22.43 -20.18 1.12
CA ASP A 397 23.52 -19.77 0.20
C ASP A 397 24.36 -18.60 0.71
N GLY A 398 24.16 -18.14 1.95
CA GLY A 398 24.92 -17.10 2.62
C GLY A 398 24.46 -15.66 2.30
N LEU A 399 23.32 -15.48 1.60
CA LEU A 399 22.75 -14.16 1.40
C LEU A 399 22.21 -13.62 2.74
N GLU A 400 22.64 -12.42 3.13
CA GLU A 400 22.09 -11.75 4.31
C GLU A 400 20.69 -11.22 4.02
N LEU A 401 19.75 -11.54 4.89
CA LEU A 401 18.34 -11.18 4.82
C LEU A 401 17.90 -10.43 6.08
N GLN A 402 16.84 -9.66 5.96
CA GLN A 402 16.22 -8.94 7.06
C GLN A 402 14.77 -9.38 7.24
N GLY A 403 14.29 -9.25 8.46
CA GLY A 403 12.88 -9.42 8.79
C GLY A 403 12.52 -8.65 10.06
N ILE A 404 11.23 -8.61 10.36
CA ILE A 404 10.73 -7.93 11.55
C ILE A 404 9.97 -8.95 12.39
N LEU A 405 10.32 -9.04 13.67
CA LEU A 405 9.68 -9.90 14.65
C LEU A 405 8.90 -9.08 15.65
N ILE A 406 7.62 -9.37 15.82
CA ILE A 406 6.81 -8.88 16.93
C ILE A 406 6.74 -9.97 17.99
N HIS A 407 7.23 -9.68 19.19
CA HIS A 407 7.24 -10.61 20.31
C HIS A 407 5.85 -10.71 20.95
N PRO A 408 5.46 -11.88 21.46
CA PRO A 408 4.21 -12.02 22.21
C PRO A 408 4.23 -11.18 23.49
N LEU A 409 3.05 -10.77 23.94
CA LEU A 409 2.92 -10.02 25.21
C LEU A 409 3.27 -10.88 26.42
N GLU A 410 2.87 -12.15 26.38
CA GLU A 410 3.11 -13.10 27.45
C GLU A 410 3.58 -14.45 26.86
N THR A 411 4.50 -15.09 27.54
CA THR A 411 5.03 -16.39 27.15
C THR A 411 4.94 -17.38 28.32
N SER A 412 4.35 -18.53 28.08
CA SER A 412 4.39 -19.67 28.98
C SER A 412 4.90 -20.89 28.20
N GLY A 413 6.20 -21.19 28.29
CA GLY A 413 6.81 -22.25 27.50
C GLY A 413 7.28 -21.78 26.12
N LYS A 414 7.29 -22.70 25.13
CA LYS A 414 7.62 -22.39 23.75
C LYS A 414 6.48 -21.61 23.07
N THR A 415 6.84 -20.65 22.22
CA THR A 415 5.92 -19.71 21.58
C THR A 415 5.51 -20.18 20.19
N PRO A 416 4.21 -20.23 19.85
CA PRO A 416 3.77 -20.45 18.48
C PRO A 416 4.13 -19.24 17.60
N LEU A 417 4.46 -19.50 16.32
CA LEU A 417 4.89 -18.49 15.35
C LEU A 417 3.85 -18.34 14.23
N ILE A 418 3.55 -17.12 13.84
CA ILE A 418 2.85 -16.80 12.57
C ILE A 418 3.84 -16.08 11.68
N THR A 419 4.18 -16.66 10.52
CA THR A 419 4.99 -16.04 9.48
C THR A 419 4.08 -15.35 8.47
N VAL A 420 4.28 -14.05 8.25
CA VAL A 420 3.47 -13.21 7.36
C VAL A 420 4.31 -12.83 6.14
N VAL A 421 3.96 -13.37 4.97
CA VAL A 421 4.72 -13.18 3.74
C VAL A 421 4.09 -12.07 2.91
N HIS A 422 4.88 -11.06 2.51
CA HIS A 422 4.37 -9.98 1.66
C HIS A 422 4.10 -10.43 0.22
N GLY A 423 3.23 -9.71 -0.46
CA GLY A 423 2.96 -9.87 -1.90
C GLY A 423 4.04 -9.17 -2.76
N GLY A 424 3.78 -9.08 -4.04
CA GLY A 424 4.69 -8.53 -5.05
C GLY A 424 5.17 -9.62 -5.99
N PRO A 425 6.44 -10.09 -5.90
CA PRO A 425 7.40 -10.01 -4.78
C PRO A 425 7.98 -8.62 -4.51
N GLU A 426 7.71 -7.66 -5.35
CA GLU A 426 8.23 -6.30 -5.39
C GLU A 426 7.64 -5.42 -4.28
N ALA A 427 7.83 -5.82 -3.05
CA ALA A 427 7.46 -5.10 -1.83
C ALA A 427 8.46 -5.41 -0.72
N HIS A 428 8.31 -4.77 0.43
CA HIS A 428 9.00 -5.13 1.66
C HIS A 428 8.21 -4.64 2.87
N TYR A 429 8.53 -5.17 4.03
CA TYR A 429 8.04 -4.67 5.31
C TYR A 429 9.02 -3.65 5.87
N ASP A 430 8.54 -2.46 6.15
CA ASP A 430 9.25 -1.44 6.93
C ASP A 430 9.09 -1.68 8.44
N ASN A 431 10.05 -1.19 9.23
CA ASN A 431 9.96 -1.21 10.70
C ASN A 431 8.97 -0.14 11.21
N GLY A 432 7.71 -0.28 10.79
CA GLY A 432 6.59 0.59 11.10
C GLY A 432 5.42 -0.16 11.73
N TRP A 433 4.20 0.30 11.49
CA TRP A 433 2.97 -0.33 11.98
C TRP A 433 2.60 -1.55 11.13
N LEU A 434 2.78 -2.73 11.67
CA LEU A 434 2.57 -4.02 10.98
C LEU A 434 1.31 -4.75 11.47
N THR A 435 0.21 -4.00 11.68
CA THR A 435 -1.07 -4.57 12.12
C THR A 435 -2.21 -4.04 11.29
N ALA A 436 -2.87 -4.92 10.57
CA ALA A 436 -4.01 -4.63 9.71
C ALA A 436 -4.90 -5.87 9.58
N TYR A 437 -6.05 -5.77 8.92
CA TYR A 437 -6.99 -6.87 8.81
C TYR A 437 -6.41 -8.19 8.27
N SER A 438 -5.37 -8.13 7.44
CA SER A 438 -4.65 -9.29 6.86
C SER A 438 -3.25 -9.51 7.45
N MET A 439 -2.85 -8.68 8.39
CA MET A 439 -1.56 -8.73 9.10
C MET A 439 -1.81 -8.82 10.61
N PRO A 440 -1.68 -9.99 11.23
CA PRO A 440 -2.07 -10.20 12.63
C PRO A 440 -1.25 -9.39 13.64
N GLY A 441 -0.01 -9.07 13.38
CA GLY A 441 0.88 -8.20 14.14
C GLY A 441 0.64 -8.15 15.64
N GLN A 442 0.18 -7.01 16.13
CA GLN A 442 -0.06 -6.77 17.54
C GLN A 442 -1.25 -7.59 18.11
N VAL A 443 -2.24 -7.96 17.25
CA VAL A 443 -3.33 -8.88 17.67
C VAL A 443 -2.77 -10.27 17.92
N GLY A 444 -1.91 -10.77 17.05
CA GLY A 444 -1.21 -12.04 17.24
C GLY A 444 -0.35 -12.02 18.50
N ALA A 445 0.40 -10.94 18.72
CA ALA A 445 1.22 -10.74 19.93
C ALA A 445 0.35 -10.75 21.21
N ALA A 446 -0.80 -10.10 21.19
CA ALA A 446 -1.77 -10.09 22.29
C ALA A 446 -2.32 -11.49 22.60
N GLN A 447 -2.46 -12.31 21.59
CA GLN A 447 -2.91 -13.70 21.71
C GLN A 447 -1.77 -14.69 21.98
N GLY A 448 -0.53 -14.22 22.23
CA GLY A 448 0.60 -15.06 22.62
C GLY A 448 1.39 -15.67 21.47
N TYR A 449 1.21 -15.17 20.24
CA TYR A 449 2.03 -15.52 19.08
C TYR A 449 3.26 -14.62 18.96
N ALA A 450 4.38 -15.19 18.53
CA ALA A 450 5.39 -14.43 17.82
C ALA A 450 4.91 -14.22 16.37
N VAL A 451 5.10 -13.01 15.82
CA VAL A 451 4.68 -12.72 14.44
C VAL A 451 5.89 -12.23 13.65
N PHE A 452 6.22 -12.94 12.58
CA PHE A 452 7.42 -12.70 11.77
C PHE A 452 7.08 -12.21 10.38
N TYR A 453 7.76 -11.17 9.94
CA TYR A 453 7.62 -10.50 8.66
C TYR A 453 8.95 -10.56 7.90
N PRO A 454 9.24 -11.61 7.13
CA PRO A 454 10.49 -11.73 6.36
C PRO A 454 10.49 -10.80 5.14
N ASN A 455 11.66 -10.21 4.85
CA ASN A 455 11.98 -9.57 3.58
C ASN A 455 12.95 -10.49 2.82
N TYR A 456 12.39 -11.41 2.06
CA TYR A 456 13.10 -12.43 1.28
C TYR A 456 13.75 -11.82 0.03
N ARG A 457 14.67 -12.54 -0.64
CA ARG A 457 15.24 -12.07 -1.92
C ARG A 457 14.15 -11.75 -2.94
N GLY A 458 14.34 -10.71 -3.76
CA GLY A 458 13.28 -10.16 -4.61
C GLY A 458 12.48 -9.05 -3.93
N SER A 459 12.59 -8.87 -2.59
CA SER A 459 12.00 -7.72 -1.91
C SER A 459 12.64 -6.41 -2.36
N THR A 460 11.91 -5.31 -2.20
CA THR A 460 12.42 -3.96 -2.48
C THR A 460 13.18 -3.36 -1.28
N GLY A 461 13.61 -2.09 -1.38
CA GLY A 461 14.31 -1.40 -0.29
C GLY A 461 15.80 -1.70 -0.16
N ARG A 462 16.37 -2.60 -0.99
CA ARG A 462 17.80 -3.00 -0.96
C ARG A 462 18.49 -2.90 -2.32
N GLY A 463 17.99 -2.04 -3.20
CA GLY A 463 18.56 -1.82 -4.53
C GLY A 463 18.01 -2.78 -5.60
N ILE A 464 18.38 -2.49 -6.87
CA ILE A 464 17.84 -3.18 -8.05
C ILE A 464 18.27 -4.64 -8.10
N GLU A 465 19.56 -4.93 -7.83
CA GLU A 465 20.11 -6.29 -7.89
C GLU A 465 19.44 -7.22 -6.89
N PHE A 466 19.14 -6.71 -5.69
CA PHE A 466 18.39 -7.48 -4.69
C PHE A 466 16.94 -7.71 -5.13
N ALA A 467 16.27 -6.69 -5.68
CA ALA A 467 14.91 -6.80 -6.18
C ALA A 467 14.79 -7.76 -7.37
N LYS A 468 15.81 -7.83 -8.24
CA LYS A 468 15.89 -8.75 -9.38
C LYS A 468 16.34 -10.18 -9.00
N SER A 469 16.79 -10.43 -7.77
CA SER A 469 17.45 -11.69 -7.39
C SER A 469 16.56 -12.94 -7.35
N SER A 470 15.23 -12.77 -7.41
CA SER A 470 14.24 -13.87 -7.55
C SER A 470 13.80 -14.12 -9.00
N GLN A 471 14.19 -13.26 -9.95
CA GLN A 471 13.73 -13.37 -11.35
C GLN A 471 14.17 -14.68 -12.00
N GLY A 472 13.27 -15.30 -12.75
CA GLY A 472 13.52 -16.57 -13.43
C GLY A 472 13.40 -17.80 -12.53
N ASP A 473 13.13 -17.63 -11.24
CA ASP A 473 13.02 -18.72 -10.26
C ASP A 473 11.82 -18.58 -9.29
N PRO A 474 10.59 -18.27 -9.77
CA PRO A 474 9.43 -18.10 -8.89
C PRO A 474 9.16 -19.38 -8.07
N ALA A 475 8.89 -19.24 -6.78
CA ALA A 475 8.82 -20.31 -5.78
C ALA A 475 10.12 -21.13 -5.68
N GLY A 476 11.25 -20.49 -5.89
CA GLY A 476 12.57 -21.05 -5.71
C GLY A 476 13.21 -20.54 -4.41
N LYS A 477 14.40 -19.99 -4.55
CA LYS A 477 15.20 -19.53 -3.41
C LYS A 477 14.51 -18.47 -2.55
N GLU A 478 13.66 -17.62 -3.14
CA GLU A 478 12.92 -16.61 -2.36
C GLU A 478 11.94 -17.24 -1.35
N PHE A 479 11.43 -18.44 -1.64
CA PHE A 479 10.59 -19.17 -0.69
C PHE A 479 11.42 -19.99 0.29
N ASP A 480 12.60 -20.46 -0.12
CA ASP A 480 13.56 -21.07 0.79
C ASP A 480 14.06 -20.05 1.84
N ASP A 481 14.31 -18.79 1.45
CA ASP A 481 14.66 -17.69 2.36
C ASP A 481 13.66 -17.49 3.51
N ILE A 482 12.37 -17.74 3.25
CA ILE A 482 11.31 -17.67 4.27
C ILE A 482 11.49 -18.80 5.30
N ILE A 483 11.80 -20.00 4.81
CA ILE A 483 12.07 -21.18 5.66
C ILE A 483 13.32 -20.93 6.49
N ASP A 484 14.40 -20.43 5.89
CA ASP A 484 15.64 -20.07 6.60
C ASP A 484 15.38 -19.07 7.74
N GLY A 485 14.51 -18.09 7.50
CA GLY A 485 14.08 -17.14 8.53
C GLY A 485 13.31 -17.80 9.67
N VAL A 486 12.40 -18.72 9.36
CA VAL A 486 11.67 -19.51 10.37
C VAL A 486 12.65 -20.39 11.17
N ASP A 487 13.60 -21.04 10.51
CA ASP A 487 14.59 -21.90 11.16
C ASP A 487 15.51 -21.10 12.07
N HIS A 488 15.96 -19.92 11.61
CA HIS A 488 16.71 -18.98 12.43
C HIS A 488 15.95 -18.61 13.72
N LEU A 489 14.63 -18.36 13.63
CA LEU A 489 13.81 -18.04 14.80
C LEU A 489 13.64 -19.24 15.74
N ILE A 490 13.49 -20.44 15.22
CA ILE A 490 13.39 -21.67 16.03
C ILE A 490 14.69 -21.92 16.79
N GLU A 491 15.83 -21.66 16.19
CA GLU A 491 17.15 -21.87 16.78
C GLU A 491 17.53 -20.82 17.82
N ASN A 492 17.19 -19.55 17.57
CA ASN A 492 17.71 -18.42 18.34
C ASN A 492 16.67 -17.77 19.27
N TYR A 493 15.36 -18.05 19.06
CA TYR A 493 14.26 -17.53 19.84
C TYR A 493 13.45 -18.70 20.41
N ASN A 494 12.65 -18.46 21.43
CA ASN A 494 11.90 -19.54 22.10
C ASN A 494 10.66 -19.99 21.30
N ILE A 495 10.84 -20.31 20.01
CA ILE A 495 9.75 -20.71 19.10
C ILE A 495 9.49 -22.23 19.19
N ASP A 496 8.20 -22.60 19.13
CA ASP A 496 7.77 -23.99 19.01
C ASP A 496 7.80 -24.42 17.53
N LYS A 497 8.77 -25.26 17.17
CA LYS A 497 8.95 -25.76 15.80
C LYS A 497 7.74 -26.51 15.23
N ASP A 498 6.88 -27.05 16.10
CA ASP A 498 5.70 -27.83 15.72
C ASP A 498 4.42 -26.95 15.66
N LYS A 499 4.54 -25.64 15.96
CA LYS A 499 3.46 -24.64 15.99
C LYS A 499 3.77 -23.42 15.13
N VAL A 500 4.19 -23.66 13.90
CA VAL A 500 4.50 -22.59 12.92
C VAL A 500 3.35 -22.48 11.93
N GLY A 501 2.76 -21.30 11.87
CA GLY A 501 1.76 -20.91 10.87
C GLY A 501 2.33 -20.01 9.79
N VAL A 502 1.66 -19.96 8.63
CA VAL A 502 2.02 -19.06 7.51
C VAL A 502 0.79 -18.39 6.94
N THR A 503 0.92 -17.10 6.61
CA THR A 503 -0.11 -16.33 5.91
C THR A 503 0.53 -15.32 4.97
N GLY A 504 -0.24 -14.87 4.00
CA GLY A 504 0.15 -13.82 3.07
C GLY A 504 -0.89 -13.62 1.98
N GLY A 505 -0.80 -12.48 1.30
CA GLY A 505 -1.69 -12.13 0.20
C GLY A 505 -0.95 -12.07 -1.14
N SER A 506 -1.65 -12.34 -2.26
CA SER A 506 -1.08 -12.25 -3.61
C SER A 506 0.13 -13.20 -3.77
N TYR A 507 1.32 -12.68 -4.05
CA TYR A 507 2.55 -13.48 -4.06
C TYR A 507 2.85 -14.12 -2.69
N GLY A 508 2.52 -13.43 -1.58
CA GLY A 508 2.56 -14.02 -0.23
C GLY A 508 1.52 -15.13 -0.02
N GLY A 509 0.38 -15.04 -0.71
CA GLY A 509 -0.61 -16.12 -0.79
C GLY A 509 -0.10 -17.31 -1.62
N TYR A 510 0.70 -17.04 -2.65
CA TYR A 510 1.45 -18.06 -3.40
C TYR A 510 2.45 -18.79 -2.48
N ALA A 511 3.25 -18.03 -1.74
CA ALA A 511 4.15 -18.59 -0.73
C ALA A 511 3.38 -19.45 0.30
N THR A 512 2.25 -18.96 0.80
CA THR A 512 1.40 -19.71 1.74
C THR A 512 0.89 -21.03 1.15
N ALA A 513 0.40 -21.00 -0.10
CA ALA A 513 -0.02 -22.21 -0.81
C ALA A 513 1.13 -23.19 -1.05
N TRP A 514 2.32 -22.65 -1.39
CA TRP A 514 3.54 -23.43 -1.56
C TRP A 514 3.97 -24.11 -0.28
N MET A 515 4.00 -23.37 0.84
CA MET A 515 4.34 -23.91 2.15
C MET A 515 3.35 -24.99 2.59
N ALA A 516 2.05 -24.78 2.36
CA ALA A 516 1.00 -25.73 2.73
C ALA A 516 1.00 -27.02 1.87
N THR A 517 1.65 -27.01 0.70
CA THR A 517 1.69 -28.16 -0.22
C THR A 517 3.08 -28.75 -0.36
N ARG A 518 4.09 -27.97 -0.72
CA ARG A 518 5.45 -28.44 -1.00
C ARG A 518 6.29 -28.64 0.28
N HIS A 519 6.11 -27.74 1.27
CA HIS A 519 6.83 -27.76 2.54
C HIS A 519 5.90 -28.02 3.73
N THR A 520 4.89 -28.83 3.51
CA THR A 520 3.80 -29.12 4.46
C THR A 520 4.26 -29.65 5.82
N GLU A 521 5.42 -30.28 5.90
CA GLU A 521 5.99 -30.80 7.17
C GLU A 521 6.51 -29.67 8.08
N ARG A 522 6.66 -28.45 7.54
CA ARG A 522 7.24 -27.31 8.26
C ARG A 522 6.20 -26.42 8.88
N PHE A 523 4.96 -26.44 8.35
CA PHE A 523 3.90 -25.53 8.75
C PHE A 523 2.67 -26.29 9.24
N ALA A 524 2.21 -25.95 10.45
CA ALA A 524 1.08 -26.61 11.11
C ALA A 524 -0.27 -25.96 10.75
N ALA A 525 -0.28 -24.75 10.19
CA ALA A 525 -1.49 -24.07 9.69
C ALA A 525 -1.15 -23.04 8.60
N GLY A 526 -2.06 -22.83 7.65
CA GLY A 526 -1.94 -21.81 6.62
C GLY A 526 -3.20 -20.97 6.44
N VAL A 527 -3.04 -19.67 6.14
CA VAL A 527 -4.13 -18.78 5.74
C VAL A 527 -3.73 -18.06 4.46
N MET A 528 -4.17 -18.58 3.32
CA MET A 528 -3.88 -18.05 1.99
C MET A 528 -4.88 -16.98 1.61
N SER A 529 -4.42 -15.78 1.24
CA SER A 529 -5.27 -14.69 0.75
C SER A 529 -4.96 -14.37 -0.71
N VAL A 530 -5.97 -14.33 -1.57
CA VAL A 530 -5.87 -13.95 -3.00
C VAL A 530 -4.62 -14.50 -3.69
N GLY A 531 -4.25 -15.75 -3.36
CA GLY A 531 -2.96 -16.34 -3.71
C GLY A 531 -2.99 -17.14 -5.01
N ILE A 532 -1.79 -17.39 -5.53
CA ILE A 532 -1.57 -18.15 -6.76
C ILE A 532 -1.42 -19.63 -6.40
N SER A 533 -2.12 -20.49 -7.13
CA SER A 533 -2.01 -21.95 -6.96
C SER A 533 -1.53 -22.68 -8.22
N ASN A 534 -1.77 -22.07 -9.39
CA ASN A 534 -1.45 -22.66 -10.69
C ASN A 534 -0.96 -21.56 -11.65
N ASN A 535 0.34 -21.49 -11.86
CA ASN A 535 0.95 -20.48 -12.72
C ASN A 535 0.55 -20.62 -14.21
N ILE A 536 0.08 -21.80 -14.64
CA ILE A 536 -0.40 -22.02 -16.00
C ILE A 536 -1.74 -21.32 -16.21
N SER A 537 -2.73 -21.58 -15.36
CA SER A 537 -4.04 -20.93 -15.47
C SER A 537 -4.00 -19.46 -15.08
N LYS A 538 -3.11 -19.06 -14.13
CA LYS A 538 -2.92 -17.66 -13.77
C LYS A 538 -2.54 -16.79 -14.96
N TRP A 539 -1.60 -17.24 -15.79
CA TRP A 539 -1.18 -16.47 -16.96
C TRP A 539 -2.36 -16.10 -17.88
N GLY A 540 -3.27 -17.04 -18.14
CA GLY A 540 -4.42 -16.81 -19.02
C GLY A 540 -5.62 -16.11 -18.37
N THR A 541 -5.57 -15.79 -17.07
CA THR A 541 -6.70 -15.21 -16.32
C THR A 541 -6.33 -13.96 -15.51
N SER A 542 -5.07 -13.53 -15.57
CA SER A 542 -4.56 -12.34 -14.89
C SER A 542 -4.59 -11.13 -15.80
N ASP A 543 -4.72 -9.94 -15.22
CA ASP A 543 -4.61 -8.65 -15.91
C ASP A 543 -3.15 -8.19 -16.12
N ILE A 544 -2.13 -9.04 -15.77
CA ILE A 544 -0.70 -8.74 -15.89
C ILE A 544 0.13 -9.91 -16.50
N PRO A 545 -0.27 -10.50 -17.64
CA PRO A 545 0.49 -11.64 -18.24
C PRO A 545 1.89 -11.24 -18.74
N GLU A 546 2.10 -10.03 -19.25
CA GLU A 546 3.42 -9.53 -19.68
C GLU A 546 4.34 -9.23 -18.49
N GLU A 547 3.80 -8.67 -17.40
CA GLU A 547 4.51 -8.49 -16.14
C GLU A 547 5.07 -9.82 -15.62
N MET A 548 4.25 -10.88 -15.64
CA MET A 548 4.70 -12.22 -15.23
C MET A 548 5.90 -12.73 -16.05
N PHE A 549 5.97 -12.40 -17.33
CA PHE A 549 7.10 -12.74 -18.19
C PHE A 549 8.29 -11.80 -17.95
N LEU A 550 8.08 -10.49 -18.02
CA LEU A 550 9.15 -9.49 -18.01
C LEU A 550 9.88 -9.41 -16.68
N VAL A 551 9.17 -9.67 -15.57
CA VAL A 551 9.66 -9.41 -14.22
C VAL A 551 9.81 -10.67 -13.37
N HIS A 552 8.86 -11.63 -13.46
CA HIS A 552 8.88 -12.79 -12.56
C HIS A 552 9.58 -14.00 -13.18
N SER A 553 8.97 -14.65 -14.18
CA SER A 553 9.45 -15.94 -14.69
C SER A 553 10.57 -15.85 -15.72
N ARG A 554 10.70 -14.72 -16.43
CA ARG A 554 11.68 -14.53 -17.52
C ARG A 554 11.60 -15.57 -18.64
N LYS A 555 10.52 -16.33 -18.66
CA LYS A 555 10.20 -17.36 -19.68
C LYS A 555 8.75 -17.21 -20.11
N ARG A 556 8.45 -17.49 -21.36
CA ARG A 556 7.07 -17.64 -21.82
C ARG A 556 6.54 -19.00 -21.42
N ILE A 557 5.25 -19.09 -21.11
CA ILE A 557 4.63 -20.34 -20.67
C ILE A 557 4.76 -21.45 -21.71
N TRP A 558 4.62 -21.13 -23.00
CA TRP A 558 4.74 -22.09 -24.10
C TRP A 558 6.18 -22.54 -24.39
N ASP A 559 7.19 -21.87 -23.85
CA ASP A 559 8.57 -22.28 -23.95
C ASP A 559 8.92 -23.37 -22.94
N ASP A 560 8.21 -23.42 -21.77
CA ASP A 560 8.52 -24.35 -20.69
C ASP A 560 7.30 -24.60 -19.77
N TYR A 561 6.29 -25.34 -20.26
CA TYR A 561 5.11 -25.70 -19.45
C TYR A 561 5.46 -26.49 -18.18
N GLN A 562 6.51 -27.34 -18.25
CA GLN A 562 6.93 -28.14 -17.11
C GLN A 562 7.46 -27.27 -15.98
N PHE A 563 8.25 -26.24 -16.29
CA PHE A 563 8.71 -25.25 -15.33
C PHE A 563 7.53 -24.59 -14.60
N TYR A 564 6.53 -24.10 -15.35
CA TYR A 564 5.35 -23.47 -14.74
C TYR A 564 4.54 -24.42 -13.88
N LEU A 565 4.41 -25.69 -14.27
CA LEU A 565 3.72 -26.71 -13.52
C LEU A 565 4.45 -27.02 -12.20
N GLU A 566 5.76 -27.23 -12.25
CA GLU A 566 6.59 -27.52 -11.07
C GLU A 566 6.71 -26.33 -10.10
N ARG A 567 6.43 -25.13 -10.58
CA ARG A 567 6.32 -23.89 -9.76
C ARG A 567 4.89 -23.59 -9.31
N SER A 568 3.99 -24.54 -9.43
CA SER A 568 2.58 -24.40 -9.04
C SER A 568 2.26 -25.25 -7.81
N PRO A 569 1.70 -24.67 -6.73
CA PRO A 569 1.29 -25.40 -5.52
C PRO A 569 0.37 -26.60 -5.80
N ILE A 570 -0.52 -26.51 -6.79
CA ILE A 570 -1.42 -27.63 -7.14
C ILE A 570 -0.67 -28.89 -7.59
N PHE A 571 0.53 -28.78 -8.12
CA PHE A 571 1.36 -29.92 -8.49
C PHE A 571 1.66 -30.79 -7.27
N TYR A 572 1.92 -30.15 -6.13
CA TYR A 572 2.25 -30.79 -4.86
C TYR A 572 1.03 -31.02 -3.94
N ALA A 573 -0.16 -30.59 -4.33
CA ALA A 573 -1.34 -30.62 -3.45
C ALA A 573 -1.68 -32.03 -2.91
N GLY A 574 -1.31 -33.11 -3.63
CA GLY A 574 -1.55 -34.49 -3.17
C GLY A 574 -0.75 -34.93 -1.97
N GLN A 575 0.27 -34.18 -1.57
CA GLN A 575 1.07 -34.43 -0.36
C GLN A 575 0.80 -33.44 0.76
N GLY A 576 -0.09 -32.43 0.51
CA GLY A 576 -0.44 -31.38 1.49
C GLY A 576 -1.06 -31.97 2.76
N LYS A 577 -0.53 -31.60 3.93
CA LYS A 577 -1.02 -31.99 5.26
C LYS A 577 -1.35 -30.78 6.12
N THR A 578 -0.93 -29.60 5.72
CA THR A 578 -1.16 -28.34 6.45
C THR A 578 -2.60 -27.91 6.32
N PRO A 579 -3.38 -27.80 7.42
CA PRO A 579 -4.71 -27.21 7.39
C PRO A 579 -4.70 -25.83 6.73
N LEU A 580 -5.55 -25.60 5.71
CA LEU A 580 -5.50 -24.38 4.90
C LEU A 580 -6.85 -23.66 4.85
N LEU A 581 -6.87 -22.41 5.33
CA LEU A 581 -7.94 -21.46 5.08
C LEU A 581 -7.58 -20.63 3.84
N ILE A 582 -8.49 -20.58 2.87
CA ILE A 582 -8.33 -19.81 1.63
C ILE A 582 -9.35 -18.68 1.63
N LEU A 583 -8.92 -17.44 1.50
CA LEU A 583 -9.74 -16.23 1.52
C LEU A 583 -9.54 -15.46 0.21
N HIS A 584 -10.63 -15.13 -0.53
CA HIS A 584 -10.51 -14.53 -1.86
C HIS A 584 -11.67 -13.57 -2.18
N GLY A 585 -11.37 -12.41 -2.76
CA GLY A 585 -12.37 -11.50 -3.33
C GLY A 585 -12.93 -12.07 -4.65
N LYS A 586 -14.24 -12.02 -4.85
CA LYS A 586 -14.87 -12.62 -6.05
C LYS A 586 -14.60 -11.83 -7.33
N GLU A 587 -14.32 -10.55 -7.22
CA GLU A 587 -14.09 -9.62 -8.34
C GLU A 587 -12.59 -9.34 -8.55
N ASP A 588 -11.73 -10.27 -8.13
CA ASP A 588 -10.28 -10.17 -8.31
C ASP A 588 -9.87 -10.47 -9.75
N THR A 589 -9.33 -9.46 -10.45
CA THR A 589 -8.79 -9.54 -11.82
C THR A 589 -7.29 -9.81 -11.85
N ARG A 590 -6.56 -9.48 -10.77
CA ARG A 590 -5.12 -9.66 -10.65
C ARG A 590 -4.74 -11.13 -10.45
N VAL A 591 -5.40 -11.76 -9.49
CA VAL A 591 -5.32 -13.20 -9.24
C VAL A 591 -6.73 -13.74 -9.27
N ASN A 592 -7.14 -14.30 -10.40
CA ASN A 592 -8.50 -14.77 -10.60
C ASN A 592 -8.92 -15.76 -9.50
N PRO A 593 -10.15 -15.66 -8.93
CA PRO A 593 -10.65 -16.59 -7.90
C PRO A 593 -10.59 -18.07 -8.30
N GLY A 594 -10.47 -18.35 -9.60
CA GLY A 594 -10.17 -19.69 -10.14
C GLY A 594 -8.98 -20.36 -9.47
N GLN A 595 -7.95 -19.57 -9.11
CA GLN A 595 -6.76 -20.06 -8.40
C GLN A 595 -7.14 -20.70 -7.05
N SER A 596 -8.01 -20.06 -6.30
CA SER A 596 -8.51 -20.57 -5.01
C SER A 596 -9.44 -21.78 -5.18
N TYR A 597 -10.28 -21.78 -6.21
CA TYR A 597 -11.12 -22.95 -6.53
C TYR A 597 -10.29 -24.17 -6.91
N GLU A 598 -9.25 -24.00 -7.74
CA GLU A 598 -8.36 -25.09 -8.15
C GLU A 598 -7.66 -25.71 -6.93
N LEU A 599 -7.01 -24.90 -6.09
CA LEU A 599 -6.30 -25.41 -4.90
C LEU A 599 -7.25 -26.12 -3.93
N TYR A 600 -8.39 -25.46 -3.61
CA TYR A 600 -9.42 -26.07 -2.76
C TYR A 600 -9.86 -27.44 -3.30
N ARG A 601 -10.14 -27.54 -4.61
CA ARG A 601 -10.59 -28.77 -5.23
C ARG A 601 -9.52 -29.86 -5.20
N HIS A 602 -8.27 -29.50 -5.50
CA HIS A 602 -7.14 -30.44 -5.45
C HIS A 602 -6.92 -31.01 -4.04
N LEU A 603 -6.88 -30.15 -3.00
CA LEU A 603 -6.72 -30.60 -1.62
C LEU A 603 -7.91 -31.47 -1.18
N LYS A 604 -9.14 -31.03 -1.46
CA LYS A 604 -10.37 -31.73 -1.04
C LYS A 604 -10.55 -33.10 -1.69
N THR A 605 -10.00 -33.33 -2.89
CA THR A 605 -10.15 -34.59 -3.60
C THR A 605 -8.96 -35.53 -3.48
N ARG A 606 -7.78 -35.02 -3.10
CA ARG A 606 -6.53 -35.80 -3.09
C ARG A 606 -5.97 -36.04 -1.70
N THR A 607 -6.51 -35.34 -0.67
CA THR A 607 -6.06 -35.46 0.73
C THR A 607 -7.24 -35.43 1.69
N ASP A 608 -6.99 -35.80 2.95
CA ASP A 608 -7.91 -35.61 4.08
C ASP A 608 -7.63 -34.32 4.85
N THR A 609 -6.76 -33.45 4.33
CA THR A 609 -6.34 -32.22 4.98
C THR A 609 -7.51 -31.26 5.17
N PRO A 610 -7.69 -30.68 6.37
CA PRO A 610 -8.69 -29.66 6.60
C PRO A 610 -8.49 -28.46 5.65
N VAL A 611 -9.47 -28.18 4.79
CA VAL A 611 -9.44 -27.03 3.88
C VAL A 611 -10.78 -26.32 3.85
N ARG A 612 -10.74 -24.98 3.95
CA ARG A 612 -11.93 -24.12 3.80
C ARG A 612 -11.64 -23.01 2.81
N LEU A 613 -12.59 -22.74 1.92
CA LEU A 613 -12.57 -21.60 1.00
C LEU A 613 -13.69 -20.64 1.40
N VAL A 614 -13.34 -19.37 1.61
CA VAL A 614 -14.27 -18.25 1.86
C VAL A 614 -14.10 -17.24 0.74
N LEU A 615 -15.22 -16.84 0.14
CA LEU A 615 -15.25 -15.87 -0.94
C LEU A 615 -15.98 -14.61 -0.47
N TYR A 616 -15.41 -13.45 -0.81
CA TYR A 616 -15.96 -12.15 -0.47
C TYR A 616 -16.59 -11.49 -1.70
N PRO A 617 -17.95 -11.53 -1.85
CA PRO A 617 -18.63 -10.84 -2.94
C PRO A 617 -18.43 -9.32 -2.87
N GLY A 618 -18.17 -8.69 -4.02
CA GLY A 618 -17.94 -7.25 -4.14
C GLY A 618 -16.57 -6.79 -3.63
N GLU A 619 -15.64 -7.73 -3.36
CA GLU A 619 -14.24 -7.46 -3.06
C GLU A 619 -13.34 -7.99 -4.18
N GLY A 620 -12.27 -7.26 -4.47
CA GLY A 620 -11.28 -7.59 -5.49
C GLY A 620 -9.99 -8.18 -4.91
N HIS A 621 -8.83 -7.67 -5.39
CA HIS A 621 -7.50 -8.10 -4.93
C HIS A 621 -7.18 -7.54 -3.53
N GLY A 622 -7.95 -7.97 -2.53
CA GLY A 622 -7.96 -7.51 -1.14
C GLY A 622 -9.30 -6.89 -0.73
N ASN A 623 -9.62 -7.00 0.56
CA ASN A 623 -10.87 -6.48 1.11
C ASN A 623 -10.74 -4.98 1.40
N ARG A 624 -11.72 -4.20 0.97
CA ARG A 624 -11.78 -2.74 1.17
C ARG A 624 -12.87 -2.31 2.13
N LYS A 625 -13.94 -3.11 2.28
CA LYS A 625 -15.11 -2.76 3.08
C LYS A 625 -14.94 -3.24 4.52
N ALA A 626 -15.53 -2.50 5.46
CA ALA A 626 -15.32 -2.66 6.90
C ALA A 626 -15.64 -4.08 7.40
N THR A 627 -16.85 -4.59 7.17
CA THR A 627 -17.27 -5.93 7.62
C THR A 627 -16.42 -7.03 6.98
N ALA A 628 -16.10 -6.92 5.67
CA ALA A 628 -15.30 -7.92 4.98
C ALA A 628 -13.86 -7.99 5.54
N ARG A 629 -13.27 -6.85 5.92
CA ARG A 629 -11.95 -6.78 6.57
C ARG A 629 -11.98 -7.38 7.98
N TYR A 630 -13.01 -7.06 8.75
CA TYR A 630 -13.17 -7.58 10.12
C TYR A 630 -13.42 -9.09 10.13
N ASP A 631 -14.34 -9.59 9.29
CA ASP A 631 -14.59 -11.03 9.11
C ASP A 631 -13.31 -11.80 8.73
N PHE A 632 -12.50 -11.22 7.82
CA PHE A 632 -11.23 -11.82 7.42
C PHE A 632 -10.30 -12.03 8.63
N MET A 633 -10.07 -10.99 9.45
CA MET A 633 -9.18 -11.08 10.61
C MET A 633 -9.69 -12.09 11.64
N LEU A 634 -11.00 -12.08 11.93
CA LEU A 634 -11.60 -13.03 12.86
C LEU A 634 -11.40 -14.48 12.38
N ARG A 635 -11.62 -14.77 11.11
CA ARG A 635 -11.42 -16.12 10.54
C ARG A 635 -9.96 -16.53 10.55
N MET A 636 -9.06 -15.62 10.21
CA MET A 636 -7.61 -15.87 10.22
C MET A 636 -7.13 -16.24 11.62
N MET A 637 -7.45 -15.41 12.62
CA MET A 637 -7.00 -15.65 14.00
C MET A 637 -7.61 -16.93 14.58
N ARG A 638 -8.91 -17.18 14.34
CA ARG A 638 -9.57 -18.42 14.74
C ARG A 638 -8.93 -19.66 14.11
N TRP A 639 -8.52 -19.57 12.83
CA TRP A 639 -7.83 -20.67 12.16
C TRP A 639 -6.50 -21.00 12.82
N PHE A 640 -5.71 -19.98 13.12
CA PHE A 640 -4.44 -20.18 13.83
C PHE A 640 -4.64 -20.70 15.26
N ASP A 641 -5.60 -20.16 16.01
CA ASP A 641 -5.90 -20.66 17.37
C ASP A 641 -6.27 -22.15 17.33
N THR A 642 -7.14 -22.55 16.40
CA THR A 642 -7.59 -23.94 16.26
C THR A 642 -6.43 -24.92 16.04
N TYR A 643 -5.49 -24.60 15.17
CA TYR A 643 -4.44 -25.55 14.77
C TYR A 643 -3.11 -25.35 15.48
N LEU A 644 -2.76 -24.13 15.86
CA LEU A 644 -1.47 -23.85 16.51
C LEU A 644 -1.53 -23.91 18.05
N LYS A 645 -2.71 -23.64 18.65
CA LYS A 645 -2.87 -23.68 20.12
C LYS A 645 -3.61 -24.91 20.58
N ASP A 646 -4.83 -25.10 20.06
CA ASP A 646 -5.72 -26.17 20.53
C ASP A 646 -5.30 -27.53 19.97
N GLY A 647 -4.52 -27.57 18.87
CA GLY A 647 -4.10 -28.81 18.21
C GLY A 647 -5.28 -29.61 17.68
N ALA A 648 -6.37 -28.96 17.32
CA ALA A 648 -7.58 -29.60 16.82
C ALA A 648 -7.34 -30.26 15.45
N ILE A 649 -8.12 -31.30 15.17
CA ILE A 649 -8.09 -32.05 13.91
C ILE A 649 -9.23 -31.57 12.99
N GLU A 650 -10.30 -31.05 13.57
CA GLU A 650 -11.52 -30.68 12.87
C GLU A 650 -11.49 -29.21 12.41
N ILE A 651 -12.23 -28.95 11.33
CA ILE A 651 -12.40 -27.59 10.81
C ILE A 651 -13.31 -26.81 11.77
N PRO A 652 -12.92 -25.60 12.23
CA PRO A 652 -13.75 -24.78 13.12
C PRO A 652 -15.11 -24.47 12.49
N GLU A 653 -16.12 -24.17 13.32
CA GLU A 653 -17.47 -23.82 12.88
C GLU A 653 -17.47 -22.69 11.83
N THR A 654 -18.50 -22.60 10.99
CA THR A 654 -18.60 -21.56 9.96
C THR A 654 -19.03 -20.20 10.52
N SER A 655 -19.87 -20.22 11.56
CA SER A 655 -20.35 -19.02 12.25
C SER A 655 -19.22 -18.37 13.04
N LEU A 656 -19.15 -17.05 13.03
CA LEU A 656 -18.26 -16.28 13.91
C LEU A 656 -19.04 -15.89 15.18
N GLU A 657 -18.42 -16.07 16.33
CA GLU A 657 -18.92 -15.53 17.59
C GLU A 657 -18.25 -14.18 17.83
N LEU A 658 -19.05 -13.11 17.91
CA LEU A 658 -18.55 -11.78 18.28
C LEU A 658 -18.52 -11.69 19.81
N GLN A 659 -17.32 -11.43 20.36
CA GLN A 659 -17.20 -11.23 21.80
C GLN A 659 -17.88 -9.91 22.17
N GLY A 660 -18.86 -9.95 23.05
CA GLY A 660 -19.49 -8.77 23.65
C GLY A 660 -20.84 -8.32 23.08
N LYS A 661 -21.52 -9.12 22.28
CA LYS A 661 -22.93 -8.92 21.92
C LYS A 661 -23.84 -10.01 22.46
#